data_eda1fd7966b9e07d3694764400311e0b
#
_entry.id   eda1fd7966b9e07d3694764400311e0b
#
_cell.length_a   1.000
_cell.length_b   1.000
_cell.length_c   1.000
_cell.angle_alpha   90.00
_cell.angle_beta   90.00
_cell.angle_gamma   90.00
#
_symmetry.space_group_name_H-M   'P 1'
#
loop_
_entity.id
_entity.type
_entity.pdbx_description
1 polymer ?
#
loop_
_entity_poly.entity_id
_entity_poly.type
_entity_poly.pdbx_seq_one_letter_code
_entity_poly.pdbx_strand_id
1 'polypeptide(L)'
;MTERYGHLLINTTGVRHPRHARIIEAALKKQQGIQFAAVSGTGFIQLEYQKEATTTEAILQQIKKEGLNIRSVDDFHTHPQKTGDAAHEHHEHEAGAHEHQHGGIFGEKTELIFALICGALLGAGFGLSFVSGISSYISVGCYIAAYFFGGFYTTKEAIEGIRKGTFEIDFLMLVAAVGAAVLGQWAEGALLLFLFSLGHSLEHYAMGKAKKSISALASLAPKTALVKTGNDLSEVPVDALKQGDIIVIKPNSKIAADGIVIKGSSSVNQAPITGESIPVDKIPAEHPDINPEQAGGLEAQYKVFAGSINGGATLEVKVTRIAADSTLARLIKLVNEAQTQKSPTQNFTDRLEKYYVPSVLILVALLLLAFLVVDEPFSASFYRAMAVLVAASPCALAISTPSAVLSGVARAARSGVLIKGGKPLEALGALSAIAFDKTGTLTRGRPALTGVYPLNGMTEEQLLEIVIAVEQLSDHPLAAAIVKGGMERLQRAVPAAASVTAIQGRGIQASYNGAVILVGNKELFIEKNTPLPDDLNTTAESLEGKGHTTMLVQQNGAFIGMITLMDIAREDAKDTLAQLTQAGIRKMIMLTGDNQKVAEAIAKEIGITEARGNLLPEQKVAAIENLRATENSIAMVGDGVNDAPAMAKSTVGIAMGAAGSDVALETADIALMGDQLGNLPFAIGLSKKARRIIRQNLVLSLGMVVVLIPLTILGIADIGPAVIGHEGSTLVVVFNALRLLGYKKQV
;
A
#
# COMPACT_ATOMS: atom_id res chain seq x y z
N MET A 1 -2.49 13.35 -29.29
CA MET A 1 -3.20 14.36 -28.45
C MET A 1 -2.43 14.81 -27.21
N THR A 2 -1.34 14.17 -26.87
CA THR A 2 -0.52 14.39 -25.66
C THR A 2 0.48 15.55 -25.73
N GLU A 3 0.70 16.19 -26.85
CA GLU A 3 1.68 17.30 -26.99
C GLU A 3 1.15 18.69 -26.58
N ARG A 4 -0.15 18.87 -26.42
CA ARG A 4 -0.75 20.19 -26.14
C ARG A 4 -0.80 20.59 -24.66
N TYR A 5 -0.69 19.63 -23.75
CA TYR A 5 -0.81 19.88 -22.31
C TYR A 5 0.52 19.62 -21.59
N GLY A 6 0.85 20.46 -20.63
CA GLY A 6 1.96 20.28 -19.71
C GLY A 6 1.42 19.89 -18.34
N HIS A 7 2.12 19.02 -17.61
CA HIS A 7 1.81 18.61 -16.26
C HIS A 7 2.96 18.97 -15.34
N LEU A 8 2.69 19.76 -14.30
CA LEU A 8 3.68 20.17 -13.31
C LEU A 8 3.30 19.68 -11.93
N LEU A 9 4.27 19.11 -11.23
CA LEU A 9 4.20 18.88 -9.81
C LEU A 9 5.22 19.81 -9.13
N ILE A 10 4.71 20.72 -8.29
CA ILE A 10 5.53 21.75 -7.66
C ILE A 10 5.46 21.57 -6.15
N ASN A 11 6.59 21.44 -5.52
CA ASN A 11 6.68 21.42 -4.07
C ASN A 11 6.98 22.83 -3.57
N THR A 12 6.14 23.33 -2.67
CA THR A 12 6.23 24.69 -2.15
C THR A 12 6.19 24.72 -0.63
N THR A 13 6.71 25.81 -0.07
CA THR A 13 6.52 26.14 1.35
C THR A 13 5.78 27.47 1.49
N GLY A 14 5.03 27.62 2.59
CA GLY A 14 4.26 28.84 2.86
C GLY A 14 2.74 28.63 2.81
N VAL A 15 2.26 27.42 2.48
CA VAL A 15 0.84 27.10 2.64
C VAL A 15 0.54 27.01 4.14
N ARG A 16 -0.24 27.96 4.67
CA ARG A 16 -0.43 28.14 6.13
C ARG A 16 -1.53 27.25 6.72
N HIS A 17 -2.55 26.89 5.94
CA HIS A 17 -3.68 26.06 6.37
C HIS A 17 -4.54 25.64 5.15
N PRO A 18 -5.46 24.68 5.27
CA PRO A 18 -6.28 24.18 4.16
C PRO A 18 -7.13 25.26 3.44
N ARG A 19 -7.54 26.34 4.14
CA ARG A 19 -8.24 27.46 3.49
C ARG A 19 -7.29 28.26 2.59
N HIS A 20 -6.03 28.43 3.01
CA HIS A 20 -5.00 29.08 2.21
C HIS A 20 -4.70 28.28 0.94
N ALA A 21 -4.60 26.94 1.05
CA ALA A 21 -4.48 26.06 -0.11
C ALA A 21 -5.61 26.25 -1.13
N ARG A 22 -6.87 26.35 -0.67
CA ARG A 22 -8.04 26.60 -1.53
C ARG A 22 -8.02 27.98 -2.20
N ILE A 23 -7.53 28.99 -1.51
CA ILE A 23 -7.39 30.36 -2.08
C ILE A 23 -6.35 30.32 -3.21
N ILE A 24 -5.20 29.69 -3.00
CA ILE A 24 -4.14 29.52 -4.00
C ILE A 24 -4.64 28.69 -5.18
N GLU A 25 -5.33 27.60 -4.93
CA GLU A 25 -5.96 26.77 -5.96
C GLU A 25 -6.95 27.57 -6.82
N ALA A 26 -7.80 28.37 -6.20
CA ALA A 26 -8.73 29.24 -6.90
C ALA A 26 -8.03 30.35 -7.70
N ALA A 27 -6.93 30.90 -7.19
CA ALA A 27 -6.12 31.89 -7.90
C ALA A 27 -5.43 31.30 -9.13
N LEU A 28 -4.87 30.08 -9.00
CA LEU A 28 -4.24 29.37 -10.11
C LEU A 28 -5.27 28.99 -11.19
N LYS A 29 -6.45 28.50 -10.82
CA LYS A 29 -7.53 28.16 -11.78
C LYS A 29 -8.06 29.34 -12.57
N LYS A 30 -7.89 30.58 -12.08
CA LYS A 30 -8.28 31.78 -12.79
C LYS A 30 -7.26 32.21 -13.87
N GLN A 31 -6.07 31.67 -13.84
CA GLN A 31 -5.03 32.00 -14.83
C GLN A 31 -5.36 31.34 -16.17
N GLN A 32 -5.30 32.13 -17.23
CA GLN A 32 -5.58 31.66 -18.58
C GLN A 32 -4.60 30.55 -18.98
N GLY A 33 -5.13 29.43 -19.48
CA GLY A 33 -4.35 28.26 -19.89
C GLY A 33 -4.21 27.16 -18.83
N ILE A 34 -4.60 27.37 -17.56
CA ILE A 34 -4.61 26.31 -16.54
C ILE A 34 -5.96 25.57 -16.62
N GLN A 35 -5.89 24.27 -16.90
CA GLN A 35 -7.06 23.39 -16.98
C GLN A 35 -7.38 22.75 -15.61
N PHE A 36 -6.34 22.36 -14.91
CA PHE A 36 -6.47 21.75 -13.59
C PHE A 36 -5.43 22.32 -12.64
N ALA A 37 -5.85 22.58 -11.40
CA ALA A 37 -4.97 22.94 -10.29
C ALA A 37 -5.50 22.29 -9.02
N ALA A 38 -4.62 21.61 -8.28
CA ALA A 38 -4.89 21.11 -6.95
C ALA A 38 -3.74 21.51 -6.03
N VAL A 39 -4.07 22.06 -4.86
CA VAL A 39 -3.08 22.51 -3.87
C VAL A 39 -3.33 21.74 -2.57
N SER A 40 -2.33 20.98 -2.13
CA SER A 40 -2.41 20.26 -0.86
C SER A 40 -2.14 21.20 0.32
N GLY A 41 -2.67 20.88 1.48
CA GLY A 41 -2.37 21.60 2.73
C GLY A 41 -0.89 21.52 3.13
N THR A 42 -0.11 20.62 2.54
CA THR A 42 1.33 20.42 2.77
C THR A 42 2.22 21.17 1.79
N GLY A 43 1.62 21.89 0.81
CA GLY A 43 2.36 22.71 -0.16
C GLY A 43 2.69 22.04 -1.49
N PHE A 44 2.16 20.84 -1.76
CA PHE A 44 2.25 20.26 -3.09
C PHE A 44 1.18 20.86 -4.00
N ILE A 45 1.59 21.31 -5.17
CA ILE A 45 0.72 21.87 -6.21
C ILE A 45 0.83 21.00 -7.45
N GLN A 46 -0.30 20.42 -7.86
CA GLN A 46 -0.42 19.69 -9.11
C GLN A 46 -1.17 20.56 -10.12
N LEU A 47 -0.60 20.73 -11.30
CA LEU A 47 -1.13 21.57 -12.36
C LEU A 47 -1.15 20.86 -13.70
N GLU A 48 -2.22 21.11 -14.45
CA GLU A 48 -2.32 20.77 -15.86
C GLU A 48 -2.62 22.05 -16.65
N TYR A 49 -1.81 22.36 -17.65
CA TYR A 49 -1.89 23.61 -18.40
C TYR A 49 -1.67 23.42 -19.90
N GLN A 50 -2.24 24.33 -20.70
CA GLN A 50 -2.05 24.37 -22.15
C GLN A 50 -0.74 25.07 -22.47
N LYS A 51 0.22 24.39 -23.10
CA LYS A 51 1.54 24.92 -23.48
C LYS A 51 1.47 26.09 -24.46
N GLU A 52 0.39 26.19 -25.23
CA GLU A 52 0.15 27.29 -26.17
C GLU A 52 -0.38 28.56 -25.46
N ALA A 53 -0.98 28.44 -24.28
CA ALA A 53 -1.65 29.53 -23.58
C ALA A 53 -0.86 30.09 -22.39
N THR A 54 0.02 29.29 -21.77
CA THR A 54 0.85 29.70 -20.62
C THR A 54 2.14 28.93 -20.57
N THR A 55 3.17 29.54 -19.95
CA THR A 55 4.50 28.91 -19.79
C THR A 55 4.72 28.49 -18.34
N THR A 56 5.60 27.52 -18.13
CA THR A 56 6.03 27.07 -16.79
C THR A 56 6.51 28.24 -15.95
N GLU A 57 7.29 29.17 -16.54
CA GLU A 57 7.84 30.33 -15.84
C GLU A 57 6.73 31.28 -15.37
N ALA A 58 5.69 31.53 -16.18
CA ALA A 58 4.54 32.36 -15.80
C ALA A 58 3.76 31.74 -14.63
N ILE A 59 3.61 30.41 -14.61
CA ILE A 59 2.98 29.67 -13.51
C ILE A 59 3.82 29.79 -12.24
N LEU A 60 5.12 29.60 -12.32
CA LEU A 60 6.02 29.72 -11.16
C LEU A 60 6.08 31.15 -10.60
N GLN A 61 6.01 32.16 -11.46
CA GLN A 61 5.90 33.55 -11.01
C GLN A 61 4.59 33.82 -10.28
N GLN A 62 3.47 33.26 -10.75
CA GLN A 62 2.18 33.39 -10.07
C GLN A 62 2.21 32.74 -8.69
N ILE A 63 2.77 31.53 -8.57
CA ILE A 63 2.92 30.82 -7.29
C ILE A 63 3.74 31.65 -6.30
N LYS A 64 4.84 32.29 -6.77
CA LYS A 64 5.62 33.21 -5.94
C LYS A 64 4.85 34.46 -5.51
N LYS A 65 3.99 35.02 -6.37
CA LYS A 65 3.11 36.15 -6.03
C LYS A 65 2.10 35.82 -4.94
N GLU A 66 1.65 34.56 -4.89
CA GLU A 66 0.79 34.07 -3.80
C GLU A 66 1.55 33.84 -2.47
N GLY A 67 2.82 34.24 -2.40
CA GLY A 67 3.64 34.17 -1.18
C GLY A 67 4.19 32.79 -0.87
N LEU A 68 4.26 31.92 -1.87
CA LEU A 68 4.83 30.58 -1.72
C LEU A 68 6.30 30.52 -2.19
N ASN A 69 7.12 29.82 -1.42
CA ASN A 69 8.50 29.53 -1.82
C ASN A 69 8.56 28.16 -2.49
N ILE A 70 9.10 28.09 -3.70
CA ILE A 70 9.21 26.87 -4.51
C ILE A 70 10.48 26.12 -4.08
N ARG A 71 10.33 24.82 -3.75
CA ARG A 71 11.44 23.91 -3.40
C ARG A 71 11.88 23.05 -4.56
N SER A 72 10.95 22.45 -5.29
CA SER A 72 11.22 21.66 -6.48
C SER A 72 10.09 21.81 -7.49
N VAL A 73 10.42 21.60 -8.76
CA VAL A 73 9.49 21.58 -9.89
C VAL A 73 9.81 20.35 -10.71
N ASP A 74 8.87 19.41 -10.80
CA ASP A 74 8.99 18.20 -11.59
C ASP A 74 8.04 18.29 -12.80
N ASP A 75 8.62 18.23 -14.01
CA ASP A 75 7.87 18.22 -15.28
C ASP A 75 7.82 16.80 -15.81
N PHE A 76 6.63 16.25 -16.00
CA PHE A 76 6.42 14.84 -16.37
C PHE A 76 6.75 14.53 -17.84
N HIS A 77 7.18 15.51 -18.65
CA HIS A 77 7.49 15.30 -20.06
C HIS A 77 8.69 16.12 -20.52
N THR A 78 9.93 15.69 -20.21
CA THR A 78 11.08 15.99 -21.07
C THR A 78 12.16 14.93 -20.95
N HIS A 79 12.47 14.28 -22.07
CA HIS A 79 13.73 13.54 -22.27
C HIS A 79 14.93 14.50 -22.09
N PRO A 80 16.05 14.05 -21.51
CA PRO A 80 17.19 14.92 -21.23
C PRO A 80 17.99 15.18 -22.51
N GLN A 81 18.03 16.41 -22.99
CA GLN A 81 19.12 16.89 -23.83
C GLN A 81 20.23 17.49 -22.95
N LYS A 82 21.45 17.01 -23.24
CA LYS A 82 22.70 17.42 -22.61
C LYS A 82 23.01 18.89 -22.85
N THR A 83 23.44 19.62 -21.82
CA THR A 83 24.54 20.59 -21.91
C THR A 83 25.12 20.88 -20.51
N GLY A 84 26.38 20.86 -20.42
CA GLY A 84 27.53 21.19 -19.69
C GLY A 84 27.51 22.02 -18.40
N ASP A 85 28.36 21.57 -17.51
CA ASP A 85 29.17 22.26 -16.51
C ASP A 85 28.61 23.45 -15.70
N ALA A 86 28.36 23.17 -14.41
CA ALA A 86 28.81 24.03 -13.32
C ALA A 86 28.73 23.27 -11.99
N ALA A 87 29.88 23.20 -11.32
CA ALA A 87 30.02 22.63 -9.98
C ALA A 87 29.23 23.47 -8.96
N HIS A 88 28.35 22.81 -8.20
CA HIS A 88 27.86 23.33 -6.93
C HIS A 88 27.80 22.20 -5.90
N GLU A 89 28.40 22.51 -4.76
CA GLU A 89 28.54 21.70 -3.57
C GLU A 89 27.16 21.12 -3.11
N HIS A 90 27.12 19.80 -2.98
CA HIS A 90 25.98 19.09 -2.39
C HIS A 90 26.02 19.23 -0.87
N HIS A 91 25.19 20.11 -0.34
CA HIS A 91 24.70 19.96 1.03
C HIS A 91 23.57 18.91 1.01
N GLU A 92 23.78 17.82 1.74
CA GLU A 92 22.79 16.81 2.04
C GLU A 92 21.56 17.48 2.68
N HIS A 93 20.42 17.45 1.98
CA HIS A 93 19.12 17.71 2.57
C HIS A 93 18.28 16.46 2.48
N GLU A 94 18.23 15.74 3.61
CA GLU A 94 17.20 14.75 3.89
C GLU A 94 15.82 15.35 3.60
N ALA A 95 15.05 14.69 2.71
CA ALA A 95 13.63 14.95 2.55
C ALA A 95 12.87 14.35 3.75
N GLY A 96 12.94 15.04 4.89
CA GLY A 96 12.16 14.74 6.08
C GLY A 96 10.81 15.45 6.02
N ALA A 97 9.71 14.68 6.06
CA ALA A 97 8.49 15.18 6.64
C ALA A 97 8.87 15.86 7.97
N HIS A 98 8.32 17.03 8.26
CA HIS A 98 8.52 17.67 9.55
C HIS A 98 7.93 16.78 10.64
N GLU A 99 8.67 15.80 11.08
CA GLU A 99 8.60 15.24 12.41
C GLU A 99 9.22 16.28 13.34
N HIS A 100 8.49 16.68 14.35
CA HIS A 100 9.08 17.31 15.50
C HIS A 100 10.00 16.28 16.16
N GLN A 101 11.24 16.18 15.67
CA GLN A 101 12.28 15.43 16.36
C GLN A 101 12.68 16.25 17.58
N HIS A 102 12.04 15.95 18.69
CA HIS A 102 12.50 16.38 19.99
C HIS A 102 13.71 15.52 20.39
N GLY A 103 14.82 15.70 19.68
CA GLY A 103 16.12 15.21 20.08
C GLY A 103 16.62 16.02 21.28
N GLY A 104 16.12 15.71 22.49
CA GLY A 104 16.69 16.19 23.73
C GLY A 104 17.99 15.45 24.08
N ILE A 105 18.58 15.77 25.25
CA ILE A 105 19.86 15.22 25.75
C ILE A 105 19.90 13.67 25.72
N PHE A 106 18.75 12.98 25.73
CA PHE A 106 18.60 11.52 25.69
C PHE A 106 17.95 10.98 24.38
N GLY A 107 17.95 11.77 23.29
CA GLY A 107 17.36 11.41 22.00
C GLY A 107 15.84 11.19 22.04
N GLU A 108 15.31 10.24 21.26
CA GLU A 108 13.87 9.92 21.14
C GLU A 108 13.17 9.55 22.48
N LYS A 109 13.94 9.24 23.54
CA LYS A 109 13.37 8.83 24.84
C LYS A 109 13.26 9.96 25.84
N THR A 110 13.66 11.18 25.48
CA THR A 110 13.73 12.31 26.43
C THR A 110 12.36 12.63 27.04
N GLU A 111 11.28 12.64 26.25
CA GLU A 111 9.93 12.90 26.73
C GLU A 111 9.46 11.83 27.73
N LEU A 112 9.70 10.57 27.46
CA LEU A 112 9.36 9.47 28.35
C LEU A 112 10.14 9.57 29.68
N ILE A 113 11.42 9.94 29.63
CA ILE A 113 12.25 10.13 30.83
C ILE A 113 11.71 11.30 31.63
N PHE A 114 11.33 12.42 31.02
CA PHE A 114 10.72 13.57 31.67
C PHE A 114 9.39 13.19 32.34
N ALA A 115 8.53 12.44 31.65
CA ALA A 115 7.28 11.93 32.21
C ALA A 115 7.54 11.03 33.44
N LEU A 116 8.52 10.12 33.39
CA LEU A 116 8.87 9.26 34.50
C LEU A 116 9.44 10.04 35.70
N ILE A 117 10.27 11.06 35.46
CA ILE A 117 10.78 11.95 36.50
C ILE A 117 9.61 12.73 37.16
N CYS A 118 8.68 13.24 36.33
CA CYS A 118 7.47 13.90 36.83
C CYS A 118 6.67 12.97 37.76
N GLY A 119 6.43 11.71 37.33
CA GLY A 119 5.74 10.70 38.10
C GLY A 119 6.47 10.34 39.43
N ALA A 120 7.80 10.23 39.39
CA ALA A 120 8.61 9.98 40.58
C ALA A 120 8.53 11.14 41.57
N LEU A 121 8.60 12.38 41.09
CA LEU A 121 8.47 13.59 41.95
C LEU A 121 7.06 13.74 42.52
N LEU A 122 6.02 13.45 41.72
CA LEU A 122 4.63 13.38 42.17
C LEU A 122 4.48 12.34 43.29
N GLY A 123 4.97 11.12 43.08
CA GLY A 123 4.93 10.04 44.09
C GLY A 123 5.69 10.38 45.36
N ALA A 124 6.86 11.00 45.23
CA ALA A 124 7.64 11.47 46.35
C ALA A 124 6.88 12.56 47.14
N GLY A 125 6.36 13.59 46.47
CA GLY A 125 5.58 14.66 47.10
C GLY A 125 4.32 14.14 47.79
N PHE A 126 3.62 13.19 47.18
CA PHE A 126 2.44 12.54 47.74
C PHE A 126 2.81 11.67 48.95
N GLY A 127 3.86 10.86 48.86
CA GLY A 127 4.34 10.05 49.97
C GLY A 127 4.78 10.91 51.19
N LEU A 128 5.50 12.00 50.93
CA LEU A 128 5.95 12.94 51.96
C LEU A 128 4.79 13.67 52.66
N SER A 129 3.65 13.85 52.01
CA SER A 129 2.46 14.48 52.61
C SER A 129 1.83 13.67 53.74
N PHE A 130 2.11 12.34 53.81
CA PHE A 130 1.65 11.45 54.88
C PHE A 130 2.63 11.34 56.09
N VAL A 131 3.84 11.87 55.94
CA VAL A 131 4.86 11.75 57.02
C VAL A 131 4.72 12.90 57.98
N SER A 132 4.30 12.61 59.21
CA SER A 132 4.19 13.59 60.29
C SER A 132 5.56 14.16 60.64
N GLY A 133 5.70 15.50 60.66
CA GLY A 133 6.95 16.23 60.98
C GLY A 133 7.70 16.80 59.77
N ILE A 134 7.27 16.51 58.56
CA ILE A 134 7.81 17.13 57.33
C ILE A 134 6.97 18.38 57.01
N SER A 135 7.66 19.49 56.71
CA SER A 135 6.98 20.72 56.28
C SER A 135 6.24 20.49 54.92
N SER A 136 4.98 20.92 54.87
CA SER A 136 4.17 20.87 53.63
C SER A 136 4.84 21.56 52.43
N TYR A 137 5.72 22.50 52.63
CA TYR A 137 6.50 23.18 51.59
C TYR A 137 7.42 22.24 50.81
N ILE A 138 7.89 21.14 51.45
CA ILE A 138 8.75 20.16 50.78
C ILE A 138 7.93 19.36 49.78
N SER A 139 6.71 18.92 50.12
CA SER A 139 5.78 18.24 49.20
C SER A 139 5.40 19.17 48.04
N VAL A 140 5.09 20.44 48.34
CA VAL A 140 4.79 21.44 47.29
C VAL A 140 6.01 21.67 46.39
N GLY A 141 7.23 21.70 46.94
CA GLY A 141 8.46 21.78 46.14
C GLY A 141 8.62 20.60 45.15
N CYS A 142 8.28 19.38 45.58
CA CYS A 142 8.26 18.21 44.72
C CYS A 142 7.22 18.35 43.59
N TYR A 143 6.03 18.86 43.89
CA TYR A 143 4.99 19.10 42.90
C TYR A 143 5.38 20.18 41.88
N ILE A 144 6.00 21.29 42.33
CA ILE A 144 6.52 22.33 41.40
C ILE A 144 7.57 21.75 40.48
N ALA A 145 8.49 20.93 40.97
CA ALA A 145 9.45 20.22 40.15
C ALA A 145 8.75 19.27 39.17
N ALA A 146 7.69 18.55 39.61
CA ALA A 146 6.89 17.70 38.75
C ALA A 146 6.21 18.49 37.59
N TYR A 147 5.68 19.70 37.91
CA TYR A 147 5.12 20.61 36.91
C TYR A 147 6.16 20.99 35.82
N PHE A 148 7.40 21.25 36.24
CA PHE A 148 8.47 21.58 35.30
C PHE A 148 8.74 20.42 34.34
N PHE A 149 8.96 19.21 34.85
CA PHE A 149 9.25 18.05 33.99
C PHE A 149 8.04 17.60 33.16
N GLY A 150 6.84 17.56 33.72
CA GLY A 150 5.62 17.16 33.01
C GLY A 150 5.11 18.21 32.02
N GLY A 151 5.31 19.51 32.34
CA GLY A 151 4.82 20.63 31.50
C GLY A 151 5.81 21.15 30.48
N PHE A 152 7.08 20.75 30.49
CA PHE A 152 8.12 21.33 29.64
C PHE A 152 7.83 21.18 28.15
N TYR A 153 7.60 19.94 27.69
CA TYR A 153 7.31 19.67 26.27
C TYR A 153 5.92 20.17 25.88
N THR A 154 4.92 19.95 26.71
CA THR A 154 3.55 20.45 26.51
C THR A 154 3.52 21.98 26.36
N THR A 155 4.30 22.72 27.17
CA THR A 155 4.43 24.18 27.04
C THR A 155 5.10 24.59 25.74
N LYS A 156 6.13 23.87 25.31
CA LYS A 156 6.81 24.15 24.04
C LYS A 156 5.86 23.96 22.86
N GLU A 157 5.10 22.88 22.82
CA GLU A 157 4.13 22.56 21.77
C GLU A 157 2.97 23.57 21.78
N ALA A 158 2.43 23.89 22.93
CA ALA A 158 1.40 24.90 23.06
C ALA A 158 1.85 26.29 22.54
N ILE A 159 3.08 26.72 22.82
CA ILE A 159 3.64 27.97 22.31
C ILE A 159 3.80 27.92 20.77
N GLU A 160 4.28 26.79 20.23
CA GLU A 160 4.40 26.60 18.79
C GLU A 160 3.04 26.60 18.10
N GLY A 161 2.02 25.94 18.69
CA GLY A 161 0.65 25.93 18.22
C GLY A 161 0.05 27.35 18.16
N ILE A 162 0.18 28.11 19.24
CA ILE A 162 -0.29 29.50 19.29
C ILE A 162 0.39 30.37 18.23
N ARG A 163 1.71 30.24 18.04
CA ARG A 163 2.44 30.98 17.00
C ARG A 163 1.97 30.65 15.57
N LYS A 164 1.50 29.42 15.36
CA LYS A 164 0.94 28.95 14.08
C LYS A 164 -0.56 29.29 13.93
N GLY A 165 -1.20 29.84 14.96
CA GLY A 165 -2.63 30.15 14.98
C GLY A 165 -3.52 28.92 15.12
N THR A 166 -2.99 27.82 15.66
CA THR A 166 -3.73 26.58 15.96
C THR A 166 -3.89 26.48 17.49
N PHE A 167 -5.13 26.30 17.94
CA PHE A 167 -5.40 25.98 19.36
C PHE A 167 -5.46 24.47 19.48
N GLU A 168 -4.44 23.90 20.08
CA GLU A 168 -4.30 22.46 20.30
C GLU A 168 -4.75 22.09 21.71
N ILE A 169 -5.04 20.81 21.93
CA ILE A 169 -5.52 20.26 23.20
C ILE A 169 -4.51 20.48 24.32
N ASP A 170 -3.22 20.49 24.00
CA ASP A 170 -2.10 20.70 24.93
C ASP A 170 -2.20 22.01 25.69
N PHE A 171 -2.68 23.06 25.01
CA PHE A 171 -2.92 24.35 25.67
C PHE A 171 -4.02 24.26 26.74
N LEU A 172 -5.08 23.50 26.48
CA LEU A 172 -6.17 23.32 27.44
C LEU A 172 -5.71 22.56 28.68
N MET A 173 -4.83 21.56 28.51
CA MET A 173 -4.26 20.80 29.61
C MET A 173 -3.35 21.66 30.49
N LEU A 174 -2.53 22.54 29.88
CA LEU A 174 -1.73 23.51 30.64
C LEU A 174 -2.59 24.50 31.44
N VAL A 175 -3.67 25.02 30.81
CA VAL A 175 -4.61 25.92 31.52
C VAL A 175 -5.24 25.22 32.71
N ALA A 176 -5.67 23.96 32.57
CA ALA A 176 -6.24 23.19 33.65
C ALA A 176 -5.20 22.91 34.77
N ALA A 177 -3.96 22.58 34.40
CA ALA A 177 -2.90 22.37 35.39
C ALA A 177 -2.56 23.66 36.18
N VAL A 178 -2.42 24.80 35.47
CA VAL A 178 -2.22 26.11 36.09
C VAL A 178 -3.40 26.48 36.97
N GLY A 179 -4.64 26.22 36.51
CA GLY A 179 -5.86 26.45 37.32
C GLY A 179 -5.86 25.63 38.62
N ALA A 180 -5.47 24.35 38.57
CA ALA A 180 -5.34 23.52 39.76
C ALA A 180 -4.29 24.08 40.70
N ALA A 181 -3.14 24.55 40.23
CA ALA A 181 -2.10 25.19 41.06
C ALA A 181 -2.59 26.47 41.73
N VAL A 182 -3.33 27.35 41.05
CA VAL A 182 -3.92 28.58 41.58
C VAL A 182 -4.90 28.28 42.71
N LEU A 183 -5.62 27.15 42.60
CA LEU A 183 -6.54 26.70 43.67
C LEU A 183 -5.83 25.95 44.84
N GLY A 184 -4.49 25.82 44.81
CA GLY A 184 -3.73 25.07 45.78
C GLY A 184 -3.73 23.54 45.57
N GLN A 185 -4.36 23.03 44.54
CA GLN A 185 -4.46 21.60 44.22
C GLN A 185 -3.25 21.13 43.38
N TRP A 186 -2.04 21.39 43.94
CA TRP A 186 -0.76 21.11 43.26
C TRP A 186 -0.59 19.64 42.86
N ALA A 187 -1.04 18.71 43.71
CA ALA A 187 -0.93 17.27 43.45
C ALA A 187 -1.77 16.85 42.25
N GLU A 188 -2.98 17.39 42.09
CA GLU A 188 -3.90 17.05 40.98
C GLU A 188 -3.38 17.58 39.65
N GLY A 189 -2.88 18.82 39.61
CA GLY A 189 -2.29 19.36 38.39
C GLY A 189 -0.97 18.67 38.03
N ALA A 190 -0.15 18.24 39.00
CA ALA A 190 1.03 17.41 38.75
C ALA A 190 0.63 16.02 38.19
N LEU A 191 -0.45 15.43 38.72
CA LEU A 191 -1.01 14.17 38.22
C LEU A 191 -1.50 14.31 36.76
N LEU A 192 -2.17 15.42 36.46
CA LEU A 192 -2.62 15.75 35.12
C LEU A 192 -1.43 15.81 34.13
N LEU A 193 -0.41 16.60 34.46
CA LEU A 193 0.78 16.74 33.62
C LEU A 193 1.57 15.44 33.47
N PHE A 194 1.66 14.64 34.56
CA PHE A 194 2.29 13.32 34.53
C PHE A 194 1.58 12.37 33.56
N LEU A 195 0.27 12.17 33.75
CA LEU A 195 -0.49 11.21 32.94
C LEU A 195 -0.61 11.67 31.48
N PHE A 196 -0.78 12.97 31.26
CA PHE A 196 -0.78 13.55 29.92
C PHE A 196 0.56 13.35 29.21
N SER A 197 1.67 13.74 29.83
CA SER A 197 3.02 13.57 29.27
C SER A 197 3.37 12.09 29.06
N LEU A 198 2.97 11.21 29.97
CA LEU A 198 3.13 9.76 29.81
C LEU A 198 2.30 9.22 28.65
N GLY A 199 1.03 9.64 28.54
CA GLY A 199 0.12 9.27 27.46
C GLY A 199 0.71 9.66 26.09
N HIS A 200 1.12 10.92 25.97
CA HIS A 200 1.72 11.47 24.76
C HIS A 200 3.04 10.76 24.39
N SER A 201 3.94 10.53 25.35
CA SER A 201 5.18 9.78 25.13
C SER A 201 4.93 8.34 24.69
N LEU A 202 3.93 7.66 25.26
CA LEU A 202 3.55 6.30 24.86
C LEU A 202 2.88 6.25 23.49
N GLU A 203 2.11 7.27 23.12
CA GLU A 203 1.59 7.46 21.77
C GLU A 203 2.73 7.59 20.76
N HIS A 204 3.66 8.53 20.98
CA HIS A 204 4.84 8.71 20.14
C HIS A 204 5.66 7.41 20.02
N TYR A 205 5.85 6.70 21.12
CA TYR A 205 6.51 5.39 21.10
C TYR A 205 5.74 4.36 20.27
N ALA A 206 4.42 4.31 20.40
CA ALA A 206 3.57 3.38 19.66
C ALA A 206 3.58 3.68 18.16
N MET A 207 3.42 4.96 17.80
CA MET A 207 3.50 5.42 16.40
C MET A 207 4.90 5.19 15.83
N GLY A 208 5.94 5.50 16.59
CA GLY A 208 7.34 5.22 16.23
C GLY A 208 7.60 3.73 16.01
N LYS A 209 7.04 2.85 16.85
CA LYS A 209 7.16 1.40 16.67
C LYS A 209 6.46 0.92 15.40
N ALA A 210 5.30 1.46 15.07
CA ALA A 210 4.62 1.17 13.83
C ALA A 210 5.42 1.70 12.61
N LYS A 211 5.93 2.93 12.66
CA LYS A 211 6.83 3.50 11.65
C LYS A 211 8.14 2.73 11.51
N LYS A 212 8.81 2.38 12.63
CA LYS A 212 10.03 1.51 12.60
C LYS A 212 9.77 0.17 11.94
N SER A 213 8.56 -0.34 12.00
CA SER A 213 8.16 -1.56 11.30
C SER A 213 8.14 -1.39 9.78
N ILE A 214 7.85 -0.18 9.32
CA ILE A 214 7.87 0.21 7.91
C ILE A 214 9.32 0.55 7.49
N SER A 215 10.02 1.35 8.29
CA SER A 215 11.42 1.72 8.04
C SER A 215 12.37 0.51 8.08
N ALA A 216 12.01 -0.57 8.78
CA ALA A 216 12.75 -1.83 8.73
C ALA A 216 12.76 -2.44 7.32
N LEU A 217 11.77 -2.14 6.48
CA LEU A 217 11.81 -2.52 5.06
C LEU A 217 12.94 -1.78 4.32
N ALA A 218 13.18 -0.50 4.62
CA ALA A 218 14.28 0.27 4.02
C ALA A 218 15.65 -0.31 4.35
N SER A 219 15.83 -0.89 5.54
CA SER A 219 17.08 -1.54 5.95
C SER A 219 17.34 -2.90 5.29
N LEU A 220 16.43 -3.39 4.46
CA LEU A 220 16.59 -4.64 3.72
C LEU A 220 17.60 -4.50 2.58
N ALA A 221 17.69 -3.35 1.89
CA ALA A 221 18.70 -3.10 0.88
C ALA A 221 20.09 -2.92 1.52
N PRO A 222 21.17 -3.43 0.89
CA PRO A 222 22.53 -3.12 1.30
C PRO A 222 22.87 -1.67 0.98
N LYS A 223 23.90 -1.11 1.61
CA LYS A 223 24.36 0.26 1.33
C LYS A 223 25.28 0.35 0.12
N THR A 224 25.92 -0.75 -0.24
CA THR A 224 26.91 -0.84 -1.34
C THR A 224 26.56 -2.00 -2.26
N ALA A 225 27.02 -1.93 -3.49
CA ALA A 225 26.92 -2.96 -4.51
C ALA A 225 28.29 -3.21 -5.18
N LEU A 226 28.54 -4.44 -5.60
CA LEU A 226 29.72 -4.79 -6.40
C LEU A 226 29.39 -4.64 -7.88
N VAL A 227 29.92 -3.63 -8.52
CA VAL A 227 29.76 -3.36 -9.96
C VAL A 227 30.91 -4.00 -10.72
N LYS A 228 30.57 -4.69 -11.81
CA LYS A 228 31.51 -5.30 -12.74
C LYS A 228 31.72 -4.42 -13.94
N THR A 229 32.96 -3.94 -14.14
CA THR A 229 33.39 -3.17 -15.32
C THR A 229 34.48 -3.96 -16.05
N GLY A 230 34.08 -4.65 -17.12
CA GLY A 230 34.98 -5.60 -17.79
C GLY A 230 35.30 -6.80 -16.87
N ASN A 231 36.56 -6.94 -16.46
CA ASN A 231 37.01 -7.97 -15.51
C ASN A 231 37.17 -7.46 -14.06
N ASP A 232 37.09 -6.16 -13.84
CA ASP A 232 37.30 -5.55 -12.53
C ASP A 232 36.00 -5.46 -11.74
N LEU A 233 36.08 -5.68 -10.43
CA LEU A 233 34.98 -5.51 -9.47
C LEU A 233 35.25 -4.31 -8.58
N SER A 234 34.35 -3.34 -8.58
CA SER A 234 34.42 -2.17 -7.72
C SER A 234 33.21 -2.12 -6.80
N GLU A 235 33.42 -1.78 -5.54
CA GLU A 235 32.33 -1.53 -4.60
C GLU A 235 31.90 -0.07 -4.69
N VAL A 236 30.61 0.15 -4.99
CA VAL A 236 30.02 1.50 -5.13
C VAL A 236 28.82 1.64 -4.22
N PRO A 237 28.50 2.86 -3.73
CA PRO A 237 27.22 3.12 -3.05
C PRO A 237 26.04 2.76 -3.94
N VAL A 238 24.98 2.19 -3.37
CA VAL A 238 23.79 1.78 -4.13
C VAL A 238 23.14 2.97 -4.85
N ASP A 239 23.19 4.16 -4.26
CA ASP A 239 22.66 5.39 -4.86
C ASP A 239 23.46 5.87 -6.10
N ALA A 240 24.67 5.37 -6.29
CA ALA A 240 25.49 5.67 -7.47
C ALA A 240 25.27 4.71 -8.64
N LEU A 241 24.47 3.63 -8.44
CA LEU A 241 24.14 2.67 -9.48
C LEU A 241 23.31 3.32 -10.61
N LYS A 242 23.66 2.96 -11.82
CA LYS A 242 22.96 3.39 -13.04
C LYS A 242 22.21 2.24 -13.67
N GLN A 243 21.14 2.55 -14.38
CA GLN A 243 20.46 1.58 -15.21
C GLN A 243 21.41 1.01 -16.28
N GLY A 244 21.46 -0.33 -16.40
CA GLY A 244 22.37 -1.03 -17.28
C GLY A 244 23.69 -1.50 -16.64
N ASP A 245 24.04 -1.03 -15.44
CA ASP A 245 25.20 -1.54 -14.72
C ASP A 245 25.04 -3.04 -14.44
N ILE A 246 26.18 -3.75 -14.45
CA ILE A 246 26.19 -5.19 -14.09
C ILE A 246 26.69 -5.31 -12.66
N ILE A 247 25.85 -5.82 -11.76
CA ILE A 247 26.22 -6.08 -10.38
C ILE A 247 26.43 -7.55 -10.12
N VAL A 248 27.42 -7.87 -9.29
CA VAL A 248 27.74 -9.23 -8.85
C VAL A 248 27.21 -9.47 -7.46
N ILE A 249 26.32 -10.44 -7.31
CA ILE A 249 25.68 -10.78 -6.05
C ILE A 249 26.29 -12.07 -5.52
N LYS A 250 26.99 -11.97 -4.40
CA LYS A 250 27.63 -13.12 -3.74
C LYS A 250 26.57 -14.05 -3.10
N PRO A 251 26.92 -15.32 -2.84
CA PRO A 251 26.08 -16.21 -2.06
C PRO A 251 25.68 -15.61 -0.72
N ASN A 252 24.41 -15.83 -0.31
CA ASN A 252 23.83 -15.37 0.95
C ASN A 252 23.86 -13.84 1.16
N SER A 253 24.08 -13.05 0.10
CA SER A 253 24.12 -11.60 0.15
C SER A 253 22.77 -10.99 -0.22
N LYS A 254 22.50 -9.79 0.32
CA LYS A 254 21.34 -8.99 -0.08
C LYS A 254 21.55 -8.43 -1.48
N ILE A 255 20.47 -8.38 -2.26
CA ILE A 255 20.42 -7.82 -3.61
C ILE A 255 20.30 -6.30 -3.52
N ALA A 256 21.17 -5.59 -4.23
CA ALA A 256 21.31 -4.14 -4.10
C ALA A 256 20.29 -3.33 -4.95
N ALA A 257 19.90 -3.86 -6.10
CA ALA A 257 19.03 -3.17 -7.05
C ALA A 257 18.08 -4.15 -7.74
N ASP A 258 16.99 -3.62 -8.29
CA ASP A 258 16.11 -4.37 -9.18
C ASP A 258 16.84 -4.63 -10.50
N GLY A 259 16.75 -5.87 -11.01
CA GLY A 259 17.47 -6.22 -12.23
C GLY A 259 17.06 -7.56 -12.81
N ILE A 260 17.73 -7.90 -13.92
CA ILE A 260 17.58 -9.14 -14.67
C ILE A 260 18.83 -9.98 -14.49
N VAL A 261 18.68 -11.26 -14.21
CA VAL A 261 19.80 -12.20 -14.12
C VAL A 261 20.35 -12.44 -15.53
N ILE A 262 21.64 -12.17 -15.71
CA ILE A 262 22.34 -12.38 -17.00
C ILE A 262 23.30 -13.56 -16.94
N LYS A 263 23.72 -13.96 -15.73
CA LYS A 263 24.62 -15.11 -15.55
C LYS A 263 24.47 -15.69 -14.15
N GLY A 264 24.59 -17.03 -14.06
CA GLY A 264 24.45 -17.79 -12.83
C GLY A 264 23.01 -18.21 -12.56
N SER A 265 22.84 -19.26 -11.74
CA SER A 265 21.53 -19.75 -11.29
C SER A 265 21.55 -19.93 -9.79
N SER A 266 20.54 -19.46 -9.09
CA SER A 266 20.45 -19.51 -7.62
C SER A 266 19.00 -19.41 -7.16
N SER A 267 18.69 -19.95 -6.00
CA SER A 267 17.39 -19.71 -5.36
C SER A 267 17.45 -18.38 -4.56
N VAL A 268 16.49 -17.50 -4.75
CA VAL A 268 16.46 -16.19 -4.10
C VAL A 268 15.28 -16.12 -3.14
N ASN A 269 15.56 -15.81 -1.88
CA ASN A 269 14.52 -15.54 -0.89
C ASN A 269 13.96 -14.12 -1.06
N GLN A 270 12.75 -14.03 -1.55
CA GLN A 270 12.03 -12.77 -1.79
C GLN A 270 11.05 -12.42 -0.67
N ALA A 271 10.98 -13.21 0.42
CA ALA A 271 10.07 -12.98 1.54
C ALA A 271 10.08 -11.55 2.09
N PRO A 272 11.21 -10.84 2.15
CA PRO A 272 11.23 -9.46 2.61
C PRO A 272 10.39 -8.48 1.76
N ILE A 273 10.18 -8.78 0.48
CA ILE A 273 9.44 -7.94 -0.49
C ILE A 273 8.05 -8.49 -0.75
N THR A 274 7.97 -9.79 -1.10
CA THR A 274 6.72 -10.42 -1.54
C THR A 274 5.93 -11.05 -0.39
N GLY A 275 6.58 -11.28 0.76
CA GLY A 275 6.01 -12.04 1.87
C GLY A 275 6.01 -13.55 1.64
N GLU A 276 6.59 -14.05 0.56
CA GLU A 276 6.65 -15.47 0.20
C GLU A 276 7.80 -16.17 0.92
N SER A 277 7.51 -17.20 1.70
CA SER A 277 8.53 -17.94 2.47
C SER A 277 9.36 -18.90 1.63
N ILE A 278 8.86 -19.29 0.45
CA ILE A 278 9.55 -20.24 -0.44
C ILE A 278 10.51 -19.47 -1.34
N PRO A 279 11.81 -19.79 -1.36
CA PRO A 279 12.75 -19.17 -2.29
C PRO A 279 12.36 -19.45 -3.75
N VAL A 280 12.58 -18.49 -4.61
CA VAL A 280 12.28 -18.56 -6.05
C VAL A 280 13.57 -18.82 -6.82
N ASP A 281 13.58 -19.86 -7.63
CA ASP A 281 14.72 -20.15 -8.48
C ASP A 281 14.89 -19.09 -9.57
N LYS A 282 16.12 -18.59 -9.72
CA LYS A 282 16.51 -17.57 -10.67
C LYS A 282 17.50 -18.16 -11.65
N ILE A 283 17.23 -17.90 -12.92
CA ILE A 283 18.05 -18.36 -14.06
C ILE A 283 18.35 -17.16 -14.98
N PRO A 284 19.41 -17.23 -15.79
CA PRO A 284 19.74 -16.19 -16.76
C PRO A 284 18.61 -16.01 -17.78
N ALA A 285 18.35 -14.76 -18.17
CA ALA A 285 17.42 -14.46 -19.26
C ALA A 285 18.01 -14.94 -20.61
N GLU A 286 17.16 -15.47 -21.47
CA GLU A 286 17.57 -16.00 -22.80
C GLU A 286 18.18 -14.91 -23.69
N HIS A 287 17.72 -13.66 -23.52
CA HIS A 287 18.23 -12.48 -24.23
C HIS A 287 18.74 -11.44 -23.24
N PRO A 288 20.04 -11.46 -22.84
CA PRO A 288 20.60 -10.55 -21.82
C PRO A 288 20.62 -9.07 -22.28
N ASP A 289 20.47 -8.80 -23.57
CA ASP A 289 20.52 -7.44 -24.14
C ASP A 289 19.16 -6.71 -24.15
N ILE A 290 18.13 -7.30 -23.50
CA ILE A 290 16.81 -6.67 -23.39
C ILE A 290 16.93 -5.27 -22.79
N ASN A 291 16.23 -4.32 -23.43
CA ASN A 291 16.15 -2.95 -22.95
C ASN A 291 15.48 -2.94 -21.55
N PRO A 292 16.08 -2.27 -20.54
CA PRO A 292 15.52 -2.20 -19.18
C PRO A 292 14.05 -1.82 -19.10
N GLU A 293 13.54 -1.02 -20.05
CA GLU A 293 12.12 -0.63 -20.13
C GLU A 293 11.20 -1.82 -20.49
N GLN A 294 11.71 -2.83 -21.19
CA GLN A 294 10.97 -4.05 -21.57
C GLN A 294 11.04 -5.13 -20.48
N ALA A 295 11.83 -4.93 -19.43
CA ALA A 295 11.99 -5.85 -18.32
C ALA A 295 10.66 -6.17 -17.60
N GLY A 296 9.67 -5.29 -17.68
CA GLY A 296 8.35 -5.45 -17.07
C GLY A 296 7.63 -6.73 -17.50
N GLY A 297 7.76 -7.13 -18.78
CA GLY A 297 7.11 -8.31 -19.35
C GLY A 297 7.80 -9.64 -19.11
N LEU A 298 9.03 -9.64 -18.57
CA LEU A 298 9.79 -10.87 -18.32
C LEU A 298 9.17 -11.71 -17.20
N GLU A 299 9.45 -13.01 -17.25
CA GLU A 299 9.03 -13.93 -16.19
C GLU A 299 9.74 -13.66 -14.86
N ALA A 300 9.08 -14.03 -13.77
CA ALA A 300 9.60 -13.84 -12.40
C ALA A 300 10.94 -14.55 -12.17
N GLN A 301 11.22 -15.66 -12.88
CA GLN A 301 12.48 -16.40 -12.76
C GLN A 301 13.70 -15.64 -13.28
N TYR A 302 13.53 -14.64 -14.12
CA TYR A 302 14.61 -13.81 -14.65
C TYR A 302 14.84 -12.52 -13.85
N LYS A 303 13.89 -12.14 -12.99
CA LYS A 303 13.91 -10.88 -12.25
C LYS A 303 14.36 -11.06 -10.81
N VAL A 304 15.12 -10.09 -10.32
CA VAL A 304 15.46 -9.98 -8.90
C VAL A 304 15.09 -8.59 -8.39
N PHE A 305 14.78 -8.49 -7.12
CA PHE A 305 14.34 -7.24 -6.48
C PHE A 305 15.32 -6.82 -5.38
N ALA A 306 15.56 -5.53 -5.27
CA ALA A 306 16.36 -4.93 -4.19
C ALA A 306 15.81 -5.34 -2.82
N GLY A 307 16.70 -5.73 -1.90
CA GLY A 307 16.31 -6.19 -0.56
C GLY A 307 16.01 -7.69 -0.43
N SER A 308 15.91 -8.44 -1.55
CA SER A 308 15.87 -9.91 -1.53
C SER A 308 17.22 -10.49 -1.14
N ILE A 309 17.26 -11.75 -0.72
CA ILE A 309 18.48 -12.44 -0.28
C ILE A 309 18.81 -13.55 -1.28
N ASN A 310 20.01 -13.50 -1.86
CA ASN A 310 20.52 -14.53 -2.76
C ASN A 310 20.79 -15.84 -2.02
N GLY A 311 20.66 -16.96 -2.71
CA GLY A 311 20.96 -18.29 -2.18
C GLY A 311 22.45 -18.66 -2.29
N GLY A 312 22.73 -19.93 -2.60
CA GLY A 312 24.06 -20.52 -2.51
C GLY A 312 25.01 -20.25 -3.69
N ALA A 313 24.55 -19.64 -4.79
CA ALA A 313 25.38 -19.40 -5.98
C ALA A 313 25.55 -17.90 -6.27
N THR A 314 26.61 -17.54 -7.00
CA THR A 314 26.83 -16.15 -7.45
C THR A 314 25.93 -15.83 -8.64
N LEU A 315 25.32 -14.64 -8.64
CA LEU A 315 24.54 -14.12 -9.74
C LEU A 315 25.21 -12.85 -10.31
N GLU A 316 25.22 -12.71 -11.64
CA GLU A 316 25.45 -11.44 -12.31
C GLU A 316 24.08 -10.88 -12.77
N VAL A 317 23.81 -9.65 -12.40
CA VAL A 317 22.51 -9.01 -12.62
C VAL A 317 22.70 -7.68 -13.31
N LYS A 318 21.96 -7.45 -14.41
CA LYS A 318 21.87 -6.15 -15.10
C LYS A 318 20.82 -5.29 -14.41
N VAL A 319 21.23 -4.14 -13.91
CA VAL A 319 20.36 -3.20 -13.18
C VAL A 319 19.31 -2.64 -14.12
N THR A 320 18.04 -2.75 -13.75
CA THR A 320 16.91 -2.22 -14.53
C THR A 320 16.33 -0.95 -13.94
N ARG A 321 16.53 -0.70 -12.63
CA ARG A 321 16.04 0.49 -11.92
C ARG A 321 17.09 1.03 -10.97
N ILE A 322 17.19 2.35 -10.89
CA ILE A 322 18.03 3.03 -9.90
C ILE A 322 17.47 2.85 -8.49
N ALA A 323 18.28 3.07 -7.46
CA ALA A 323 17.91 2.86 -6.06
C ALA A 323 16.62 3.59 -5.65
N ALA A 324 16.45 4.85 -6.06
CA ALA A 324 15.28 5.67 -5.75
C ALA A 324 13.97 5.15 -6.37
N ASP A 325 14.05 4.44 -7.51
CA ASP A 325 12.92 3.88 -8.24
C ASP A 325 12.78 2.37 -8.07
N SER A 326 13.58 1.76 -7.19
CA SER A 326 13.47 0.33 -6.90
C SER A 326 12.09 -0.03 -6.35
N THR A 327 11.67 -1.27 -6.57
CA THR A 327 10.40 -1.79 -6.01
C THR A 327 10.31 -1.55 -4.51
N LEU A 328 11.42 -1.72 -3.78
CA LEU A 328 11.50 -1.47 -2.35
C LEU A 328 11.31 0.02 -1.99
N ALA A 329 11.96 0.94 -2.72
CA ALA A 329 11.82 2.38 -2.49
C ALA A 329 10.38 2.86 -2.75
N ARG A 330 9.74 2.35 -3.79
CA ARG A 330 8.33 2.65 -4.10
C ARG A 330 7.38 2.10 -3.04
N LEU A 331 7.64 0.89 -2.52
CA LEU A 331 6.89 0.34 -1.40
C LEU A 331 6.92 1.26 -0.19
N ILE A 332 8.11 1.71 0.19
CA ILE A 332 8.31 2.61 1.33
C ILE A 332 7.55 3.92 1.10
N LYS A 333 7.66 4.50 -0.11
CA LYS A 333 6.94 5.71 -0.50
C LYS A 333 5.44 5.54 -0.39
N LEU A 334 4.87 4.48 -0.97
CA LEU A 334 3.43 4.19 -0.93
C LEU A 334 2.91 3.94 0.49
N VAL A 335 3.71 3.28 1.35
CA VAL A 335 3.33 3.08 2.76
C VAL A 335 3.37 4.40 3.54
N ASN A 336 4.30 5.29 3.25
CA ASN A 336 4.35 6.63 3.86
C ASN A 336 3.17 7.50 3.35
N GLU A 337 2.86 7.46 2.06
CA GLU A 337 1.71 8.15 1.48
C GLU A 337 0.37 7.60 2.02
N ALA A 338 0.32 6.33 2.40
CA ALA A 338 -0.86 5.73 3.01
C ALA A 338 -1.32 6.43 4.30
N GLN A 339 -0.42 7.14 4.98
CA GLN A 339 -0.76 7.94 6.16
C GLN A 339 -1.59 9.18 5.83
N THR A 340 -1.53 9.65 4.59
CA THR A 340 -2.25 10.86 4.16
C THR A 340 -3.70 10.59 3.76
N GLN A 341 -4.05 9.35 3.41
CA GLN A 341 -5.42 8.97 3.04
C GLN A 341 -6.26 8.64 4.27
N LYS A 342 -6.97 9.68 4.77
CA LYS A 342 -7.86 9.54 5.92
C LYS A 342 -9.00 8.57 5.65
N SER A 343 -9.34 7.77 6.65
CA SER A 343 -10.48 6.87 6.62
C SER A 343 -11.82 7.62 6.77
N PRO A 344 -12.95 7.02 6.35
CA PRO A 344 -14.26 7.59 6.61
C PRO A 344 -14.53 7.84 8.10
N THR A 345 -14.09 6.93 8.98
CA THR A 345 -14.22 7.09 10.43
C THR A 345 -13.36 8.26 10.93
N GLN A 346 -12.14 8.43 10.42
CA GLN A 346 -11.29 9.56 10.78
C GLN A 346 -11.91 10.90 10.32
N ASN A 347 -12.46 10.96 9.12
CA ASN A 347 -13.17 12.15 8.65
C ASN A 347 -14.41 12.48 9.50
N PHE A 348 -15.07 11.44 10.02
CA PHE A 348 -16.19 11.61 10.96
C PHE A 348 -15.70 12.18 12.30
N THR A 349 -14.63 11.64 12.88
CA THR A 349 -14.07 12.14 14.14
C THR A 349 -13.57 13.57 14.00
N ASP A 350 -12.83 13.91 12.94
CA ASP A 350 -12.36 15.28 12.67
C ASP A 350 -13.54 16.28 12.57
N ARG A 351 -14.65 15.84 11.96
CA ARG A 351 -15.86 16.68 11.86
C ARG A 351 -16.54 16.83 13.22
N LEU A 352 -16.60 15.77 14.01
CA LEU A 352 -17.16 15.80 15.36
C LEU A 352 -16.36 16.75 16.24
N GLU A 353 -15.04 16.66 16.27
CA GLU A 353 -14.16 17.54 17.05
C GLU A 353 -14.32 19.01 16.72
N LYS A 354 -14.52 19.34 15.46
CA LYS A 354 -14.75 20.73 15.00
C LYS A 354 -15.93 21.42 15.68
N TYR A 355 -16.97 20.67 16.06
CA TYR A 355 -18.13 21.21 16.77
C TYR A 355 -18.06 20.96 18.27
N TYR A 356 -17.49 19.83 18.65
CA TYR A 356 -17.37 19.39 20.03
C TYR A 356 -16.48 20.33 20.87
N VAL A 357 -15.25 20.63 20.39
CA VAL A 357 -14.31 21.47 21.14
C VAL A 357 -14.87 22.87 21.45
N PRO A 358 -15.44 23.64 20.49
CA PRO A 358 -16.10 24.90 20.80
C PRO A 358 -17.26 24.77 21.79
N SER A 359 -18.05 23.70 21.71
CA SER A 359 -19.16 23.47 22.65
C SER A 359 -18.66 23.23 24.08
N VAL A 360 -17.56 22.49 24.23
CA VAL A 360 -16.90 22.30 25.55
C VAL A 360 -16.39 23.63 26.10
N LEU A 361 -15.74 24.45 25.27
CA LEU A 361 -15.24 25.75 25.71
C LEU A 361 -16.38 26.70 26.18
N ILE A 362 -17.51 26.68 25.46
CA ILE A 362 -18.70 27.43 25.89
C ILE A 362 -19.21 26.89 27.23
N LEU A 363 -19.29 25.56 27.39
CA LEU A 363 -19.73 24.95 28.64
C LEU A 363 -18.79 25.33 29.80
N VAL A 364 -17.48 25.28 29.59
CA VAL A 364 -16.48 25.69 30.57
C VAL A 364 -16.64 27.17 30.94
N ALA A 365 -16.84 28.05 29.97
CA ALA A 365 -17.09 29.46 30.19
C ALA A 365 -18.38 29.71 31.01
N LEU A 366 -19.44 28.95 30.74
CA LEU A 366 -20.68 29.02 31.54
C LEU A 366 -20.45 28.52 32.98
N LEU A 367 -19.70 27.44 33.17
CA LEU A 367 -19.38 26.91 34.47
C LEU A 367 -18.50 27.88 35.30
N LEU A 368 -17.60 28.61 34.64
CA LEU A 368 -16.83 29.67 35.32
C LEU A 368 -17.71 30.78 35.89
N LEU A 369 -18.88 31.01 35.30
CA LEU A 369 -19.84 32.02 35.74
C LEU A 369 -20.94 31.42 36.64
N ALA A 370 -20.89 30.14 36.95
CA ALA A 370 -21.95 29.45 37.69
C ALA A 370 -22.15 30.05 39.11
N PHE A 371 -21.08 30.58 39.74
CA PHE A 371 -21.16 31.28 41.05
C PHE A 371 -22.13 32.48 41.05
N LEU A 372 -22.49 33.01 39.90
CA LEU A 372 -23.47 34.10 39.81
C LEU A 372 -24.92 33.60 39.96
N VAL A 373 -25.18 32.31 39.75
CA VAL A 373 -26.51 31.70 39.76
C VAL A 373 -26.67 30.69 40.87
N VAL A 374 -25.59 29.96 41.18
CA VAL A 374 -25.55 28.97 42.26
C VAL A 374 -24.87 29.60 43.48
N ASP A 375 -25.41 29.34 44.69
CA ASP A 375 -24.84 29.86 45.95
C ASP A 375 -23.56 29.09 46.32
N GLU A 376 -22.48 29.39 45.60
CA GLU A 376 -21.16 28.80 45.83
C GLU A 376 -20.03 29.83 45.60
N PRO A 377 -18.86 29.65 46.25
CA PRO A 377 -17.72 30.53 46.01
C PRO A 377 -17.17 30.37 44.57
N PHE A 378 -16.59 31.45 44.02
CA PHE A 378 -15.94 31.44 42.69
C PHE A 378 -14.93 30.29 42.55
N SER A 379 -14.17 29.96 43.63
CA SER A 379 -13.21 28.84 43.61
C SER A 379 -13.86 27.50 43.32
N ALA A 380 -15.09 27.24 43.74
CA ALA A 380 -15.80 26.00 43.47
C ALA A 380 -16.25 25.92 41.97
N SER A 381 -16.83 27.03 41.47
CA SER A 381 -17.18 27.13 40.05
C SER A 381 -15.93 26.98 39.16
N PHE A 382 -14.83 27.65 39.54
CA PHE A 382 -13.55 27.56 38.82
C PHE A 382 -13.00 26.13 38.82
N TYR A 383 -12.98 25.46 39.97
CA TYR A 383 -12.51 24.07 40.12
C TYR A 383 -13.34 23.12 39.25
N ARG A 384 -14.67 23.25 39.29
CA ARG A 384 -15.59 22.45 38.46
C ARG A 384 -15.38 22.70 36.97
N ALA A 385 -15.17 23.94 36.55
CA ALA A 385 -14.85 24.29 35.18
C ALA A 385 -13.54 23.63 34.71
N MET A 386 -12.50 23.62 35.55
CA MET A 386 -11.22 22.94 35.24
C MET A 386 -11.39 21.41 35.15
N ALA A 387 -12.15 20.85 36.10
CA ALA A 387 -12.44 19.39 36.07
C ALA A 387 -13.19 18.97 34.80
N VAL A 388 -14.19 19.76 34.36
CA VAL A 388 -14.91 19.53 33.13
C VAL A 388 -14.01 19.72 31.91
N LEU A 389 -13.12 20.72 31.90
CA LEU A 389 -12.17 20.94 30.81
C LEU A 389 -11.29 19.71 30.56
N VAL A 390 -10.80 19.09 31.63
CA VAL A 390 -10.01 17.83 31.56
C VAL A 390 -10.89 16.65 31.13
N ALA A 391 -12.04 16.46 31.78
CA ALA A 391 -12.94 15.33 31.52
C ALA A 391 -13.50 15.32 30.08
N ALA A 392 -13.66 16.51 29.50
CA ALA A 392 -14.22 16.69 28.16
C ALA A 392 -13.15 16.75 27.05
N SER A 393 -11.88 16.57 27.34
CA SER A 393 -10.84 16.57 26.31
C SER A 393 -10.99 15.38 25.35
N PRO A 394 -10.90 15.55 24.00
CA PRO A 394 -11.10 14.48 23.05
C PRO A 394 -9.83 13.68 22.68
N CYS A 395 -8.76 13.66 23.54
CA CYS A 395 -7.46 13.05 23.23
C CYS A 395 -7.58 11.60 22.73
N ALA A 396 -8.30 10.74 23.47
CA ALA A 396 -8.49 9.36 23.11
C ALA A 396 -9.24 9.19 21.76
N LEU A 397 -10.13 10.12 21.42
CA LEU A 397 -10.87 10.12 20.17
C LEU A 397 -9.96 10.45 18.97
N ALA A 398 -9.17 11.51 19.09
CA ALA A 398 -8.24 11.96 18.05
C ALA A 398 -7.24 10.87 17.65
N ILE A 399 -6.71 10.12 18.63
CA ILE A 399 -5.69 9.08 18.43
C ILE A 399 -6.27 7.74 17.96
N SER A 400 -7.53 7.46 18.24
CA SER A 400 -8.15 6.14 18.11
C SER A 400 -8.04 5.53 16.72
N THR A 401 -8.36 6.31 15.68
CA THR A 401 -8.37 5.85 14.29
C THR A 401 -6.96 5.83 13.67
N PRO A 402 -6.15 6.91 13.74
CA PRO A 402 -4.80 6.93 13.18
C PRO A 402 -3.92 5.79 13.67
N SER A 403 -3.91 5.52 14.99
CA SER A 403 -3.09 4.46 15.59
C SER A 403 -3.47 3.07 15.08
N ALA A 404 -4.77 2.79 14.93
CA ALA A 404 -5.27 1.50 14.42
C ALA A 404 -4.96 1.34 12.92
N VAL A 405 -5.15 2.40 12.12
CA VAL A 405 -4.84 2.41 10.69
C VAL A 405 -3.35 2.15 10.47
N LEU A 406 -2.48 2.91 11.13
CA LEU A 406 -1.03 2.75 10.99
C LEU A 406 -0.56 1.35 11.40
N SER A 407 -1.08 0.83 12.52
CA SER A 407 -0.76 -0.53 12.99
C SER A 407 -1.24 -1.59 11.99
N GLY A 408 -2.42 -1.43 11.42
CA GLY A 408 -2.98 -2.32 10.41
C GLY A 408 -2.18 -2.30 9.11
N VAL A 409 -1.88 -1.12 8.56
CA VAL A 409 -1.08 -0.95 7.34
C VAL A 409 0.33 -1.51 7.53
N ALA A 410 1.00 -1.20 8.66
CA ALA A 410 2.32 -1.73 8.97
C ALA A 410 2.33 -3.27 9.07
N ARG A 411 1.28 -3.86 9.64
CA ARG A 411 1.15 -5.32 9.72
C ARG A 411 0.89 -5.96 8.36
N ALA A 412 0.05 -5.35 7.53
CA ALA A 412 -0.21 -5.79 6.17
C ALA A 412 1.07 -5.79 5.31
N ALA A 413 1.80 -4.67 5.32
CA ALA A 413 3.04 -4.50 4.57
C ALA A 413 4.08 -5.58 4.89
N ARG A 414 4.24 -5.94 6.17
CA ARG A 414 5.13 -7.06 6.59
C ARG A 414 4.74 -8.43 6.04
N SER A 415 3.52 -8.57 5.57
CA SER A 415 3.01 -9.82 4.97
C SER A 415 2.88 -9.74 3.45
N GLY A 416 3.56 -8.79 2.81
CA GLY A 416 3.52 -8.60 1.36
C GLY A 416 2.17 -8.06 0.85
N VAL A 417 1.37 -7.42 1.71
CA VAL A 417 0.13 -6.75 1.33
C VAL A 417 0.27 -5.25 1.54
N LEU A 418 0.29 -4.49 0.48
CA LEU A 418 0.33 -3.04 0.52
C LEU A 418 -1.10 -2.48 0.54
N ILE A 419 -1.44 -1.71 1.57
CA ILE A 419 -2.73 -1.03 1.70
C ILE A 419 -2.48 0.48 1.67
N LYS A 420 -3.07 1.20 0.73
CA LYS A 420 -2.85 2.63 0.50
C LYS A 420 -3.67 3.52 1.45
N GLY A 421 -3.67 3.22 2.75
CA GLY A 421 -4.22 4.09 3.76
C GLY A 421 -5.46 3.61 4.49
N GLY A 422 -6.06 4.53 5.27
CA GLY A 422 -7.20 4.22 6.14
C GLY A 422 -8.47 3.91 5.37
N LYS A 423 -8.74 4.62 4.27
CA LYS A 423 -9.93 4.39 3.45
C LYS A 423 -9.98 2.97 2.87
N PRO A 424 -8.93 2.48 2.15
CA PRO A 424 -8.89 1.09 1.67
C PRO A 424 -8.94 0.05 2.80
N LEU A 425 -8.26 0.30 3.93
CA LEU A 425 -8.26 -0.60 5.08
C LEU A 425 -9.67 -0.79 5.65
N GLU A 426 -10.41 0.28 5.90
CA GLU A 426 -11.78 0.19 6.40
C GLU A 426 -12.73 -0.41 5.38
N ALA A 427 -12.60 -0.04 4.10
CA ALA A 427 -13.41 -0.56 3.01
C ALA A 427 -13.22 -2.07 2.82
N LEU A 428 -11.95 -2.57 2.84
CA LEU A 428 -11.64 -3.99 2.80
C LEU A 428 -12.27 -4.75 3.99
N GLY A 429 -12.28 -4.15 5.18
CA GLY A 429 -12.94 -4.71 6.37
C GLY A 429 -14.47 -4.71 6.32
N ALA A 430 -15.07 -4.03 5.34
CA ALA A 430 -16.52 -3.94 5.14
C ALA A 430 -17.04 -4.77 3.96
N LEU A 431 -16.15 -5.48 3.23
CA LEU A 431 -16.51 -6.20 2.02
C LEU A 431 -17.60 -7.24 2.26
N SER A 432 -18.58 -7.26 1.34
CA SER A 432 -19.64 -8.28 1.24
C SER A 432 -19.47 -9.14 -0.02
N ALA A 433 -18.89 -8.58 -1.09
CA ALA A 433 -18.71 -9.26 -2.37
C ALA A 433 -17.34 -9.00 -2.98
N ILE A 434 -16.85 -9.93 -3.79
CA ILE A 434 -15.60 -9.81 -4.55
C ILE A 434 -15.85 -10.27 -5.99
N ALA A 435 -15.44 -9.42 -6.93
CA ALA A 435 -15.31 -9.79 -8.33
C ALA A 435 -13.84 -10.08 -8.63
N PHE A 436 -13.59 -11.17 -9.34
CA PHE A 436 -12.27 -11.61 -9.75
C PHE A 436 -12.16 -11.55 -11.27
N ASP A 437 -11.06 -11.03 -11.79
CA ASP A 437 -10.66 -11.37 -13.15
C ASP A 437 -10.24 -12.85 -13.22
N LYS A 438 -10.36 -13.46 -14.39
CA LYS A 438 -9.91 -14.83 -14.60
C LYS A 438 -8.40 -14.90 -14.76
N THR A 439 -7.90 -14.22 -15.81
CA THR A 439 -6.55 -14.42 -16.34
C THR A 439 -5.49 -13.76 -15.47
N GLY A 440 -4.48 -14.53 -15.01
CA GLY A 440 -3.45 -13.99 -14.10
C GLY A 440 -3.92 -13.73 -12.67
N THR A 441 -5.21 -13.92 -12.37
CA THR A 441 -5.78 -13.73 -11.03
C THR A 441 -6.23 -15.06 -10.43
N LEU A 442 -7.29 -15.68 -10.96
CA LEU A 442 -7.74 -17.01 -10.55
C LEU A 442 -6.97 -18.13 -11.25
N THR A 443 -6.39 -17.81 -12.39
CA THR A 443 -5.52 -18.69 -13.16
C THR A 443 -4.09 -18.17 -13.16
N ARG A 444 -3.15 -18.99 -13.66
CA ARG A 444 -1.72 -18.58 -13.72
C ARG A 444 -1.45 -17.53 -14.81
N GLY A 445 -2.43 -17.25 -15.69
CA GLY A 445 -2.29 -16.33 -16.82
C GLY A 445 -1.33 -16.83 -17.91
N ARG A 446 -1.04 -18.12 -17.88
CA ARG A 446 -0.13 -18.78 -18.82
C ARG A 446 -0.81 -20.06 -19.30
N PRO A 447 -1.06 -20.17 -20.62
CA PRO A 447 -1.54 -21.42 -21.18
C PRO A 447 -0.53 -22.54 -20.92
N ALA A 448 -1.02 -23.74 -20.66
CA ALA A 448 -0.22 -24.95 -20.55
C ALA A 448 -0.73 -26.01 -21.52
N LEU A 449 0.18 -26.86 -22.01
CA LEU A 449 -0.16 -27.99 -22.86
C LEU A 449 -0.94 -29.04 -22.04
N THR A 450 -2.24 -29.19 -22.30
CA THR A 450 -3.14 -30.06 -21.53
C THR A 450 -3.39 -31.41 -22.20
N GLY A 451 -3.41 -31.47 -23.53
CA GLY A 451 -3.65 -32.70 -24.24
C GLY A 451 -2.93 -32.80 -25.59
N VAL A 452 -2.67 -34.00 -26.01
CA VAL A 452 -2.10 -34.37 -27.30
C VAL A 452 -2.97 -35.48 -27.89
N TYR A 453 -3.55 -35.25 -29.02
CA TYR A 453 -4.51 -36.16 -29.69
C TYR A 453 -4.02 -36.53 -31.07
N PRO A 454 -3.17 -37.59 -31.16
CA PRO A 454 -2.66 -38.03 -32.46
C PRO A 454 -3.75 -38.75 -33.30
N LEU A 455 -3.61 -38.67 -34.60
CA LEU A 455 -4.48 -39.31 -35.57
C LEU A 455 -3.68 -40.21 -36.51
N ASN A 456 -4.38 -41.06 -37.29
CA ASN A 456 -3.81 -41.88 -38.36
C ASN A 456 -2.64 -42.77 -37.95
N GLY A 457 -2.66 -43.31 -36.69
CA GLY A 457 -1.61 -44.23 -36.23
C GLY A 457 -0.32 -43.54 -35.76
N MET A 458 -0.30 -42.22 -35.70
CA MET A 458 0.81 -41.44 -35.12
C MET A 458 0.83 -41.61 -33.61
N THR A 459 2.02 -41.58 -32.99
CA THR A 459 2.14 -41.57 -31.53
C THR A 459 2.12 -40.14 -30.98
N GLU A 460 1.81 -39.99 -29.69
CA GLU A 460 1.90 -38.67 -29.02
C GLU A 460 3.29 -38.04 -29.13
N GLU A 461 4.35 -38.85 -28.99
CA GLU A 461 5.73 -38.40 -29.12
C GLU A 461 6.04 -37.86 -30.50
N GLN A 462 5.60 -38.54 -31.54
CA GLN A 462 5.80 -38.10 -32.95
C GLN A 462 5.06 -36.79 -33.23
N LEU A 463 3.81 -36.66 -32.75
CA LEU A 463 3.04 -35.45 -32.93
C LEU A 463 3.69 -34.26 -32.16
N LEU A 464 4.10 -34.48 -30.93
CA LEU A 464 4.79 -33.47 -30.13
C LEU A 464 6.11 -33.05 -30.78
N GLU A 465 6.91 -33.98 -31.25
CA GLU A 465 8.18 -33.66 -31.93
C GLU A 465 7.95 -32.71 -33.11
N ILE A 466 6.97 -33.00 -33.97
CA ILE A 466 6.64 -32.17 -35.14
C ILE A 466 6.18 -30.78 -34.69
N VAL A 467 5.29 -30.70 -33.67
CA VAL A 467 4.73 -29.42 -33.21
C VAL A 467 5.78 -28.58 -32.51
N ILE A 468 6.63 -29.18 -31.68
CA ILE A 468 7.74 -28.47 -31.02
C ILE A 468 8.70 -27.92 -32.08
N ALA A 469 9.08 -28.74 -33.09
CA ALA A 469 9.99 -28.30 -34.15
C ALA A 469 9.48 -27.05 -34.87
N VAL A 470 8.17 -26.92 -35.06
CA VAL A 470 7.53 -25.82 -35.75
C VAL A 470 7.40 -24.61 -34.83
N GLU A 471 6.93 -24.80 -33.59
CA GLU A 471 6.59 -23.72 -32.67
C GLU A 471 7.81 -23.08 -31.97
N GLN A 472 8.99 -23.77 -31.94
CA GLN A 472 10.23 -23.20 -31.36
C GLN A 472 10.66 -21.88 -32.03
N LEU A 473 10.22 -21.60 -33.23
CA LEU A 473 10.56 -20.40 -33.98
C LEU A 473 9.44 -19.34 -34.00
N SER A 474 8.41 -19.55 -33.15
CA SER A 474 7.27 -18.64 -33.02
C SER A 474 7.37 -17.84 -31.72
N ASP A 475 7.19 -16.53 -31.79
CA ASP A 475 7.15 -15.63 -30.61
C ASP A 475 5.77 -15.64 -29.94
N HIS A 476 4.83 -16.47 -30.37
CA HIS A 476 3.48 -16.48 -29.80
C HIS A 476 3.44 -17.15 -28.41
N PRO A 477 2.70 -16.61 -27.43
CA PRO A 477 2.61 -17.20 -26.07
C PRO A 477 2.14 -18.66 -26.04
N LEU A 478 1.26 -19.06 -26.96
CA LEU A 478 0.83 -20.46 -27.09
C LEU A 478 1.97 -21.36 -27.57
N ALA A 479 2.82 -20.88 -28.48
CA ALA A 479 3.99 -21.60 -28.95
C ALA A 479 4.98 -21.89 -27.80
N ALA A 480 5.30 -20.88 -27.00
CA ALA A 480 6.16 -21.07 -25.82
C ALA A 480 5.58 -22.13 -24.86
N ALA A 481 4.26 -22.14 -24.65
CA ALA A 481 3.59 -23.14 -23.81
C ALA A 481 3.67 -24.55 -24.39
N ILE A 482 3.53 -24.70 -25.69
CA ILE A 482 3.66 -25.97 -26.40
C ILE A 482 5.08 -26.50 -26.30
N VAL A 483 6.05 -25.66 -26.62
CA VAL A 483 7.47 -26.04 -26.60
C VAL A 483 7.87 -26.47 -25.19
N LYS A 484 7.54 -25.67 -24.17
CA LYS A 484 7.85 -26.00 -22.78
C LYS A 484 7.17 -27.30 -22.35
N GLY A 485 5.85 -27.39 -22.45
CA GLY A 485 5.10 -28.57 -22.02
C GLY A 485 5.42 -29.83 -22.82
N GLY A 486 5.74 -29.67 -24.11
CA GLY A 486 6.14 -30.75 -24.99
C GLY A 486 7.55 -31.26 -24.67
N MET A 487 8.53 -30.37 -24.44
CA MET A 487 9.90 -30.78 -24.05
C MET A 487 9.92 -31.47 -22.68
N GLU A 488 9.11 -30.99 -21.72
CA GLU A 488 8.96 -31.65 -20.42
C GLU A 488 8.43 -33.08 -20.56
N ARG A 489 7.53 -33.36 -21.53
CA ARG A 489 7.00 -34.71 -21.79
C ARG A 489 7.99 -35.58 -22.55
N LEU A 490 8.65 -35.05 -23.60
CA LEU A 490 9.61 -35.80 -24.40
C LEU A 490 10.96 -36.04 -23.72
N GLN A 491 11.35 -35.18 -22.76
CA GLN A 491 12.64 -35.20 -22.04
C GLN A 491 13.86 -35.25 -22.96
N ARG A 492 13.73 -34.70 -24.17
CA ARG A 492 14.81 -34.62 -25.19
C ARG A 492 14.67 -33.34 -26.01
N ALA A 493 15.79 -32.85 -26.52
CA ALA A 493 15.80 -31.72 -27.47
C ALA A 493 15.24 -32.13 -28.80
N VAL A 494 14.48 -31.24 -29.43
CA VAL A 494 13.91 -31.42 -30.75
C VAL A 494 14.55 -30.41 -31.71
N PRO A 495 15.06 -30.78 -32.89
CA PRO A 495 15.59 -29.85 -33.88
C PRO A 495 14.49 -28.91 -34.38
N ALA A 496 14.82 -27.65 -34.60
CA ALA A 496 13.88 -26.69 -35.15
C ALA A 496 13.57 -26.94 -36.65
N ALA A 497 12.39 -26.50 -37.10
CA ALA A 497 12.00 -26.57 -38.47
C ALA A 497 12.88 -25.68 -39.40
N ALA A 498 12.99 -26.01 -40.65
CA ALA A 498 13.89 -25.32 -41.58
C ALA A 498 13.39 -23.95 -42.03
N SER A 499 12.07 -23.78 -42.17
CA SER A 499 11.46 -22.52 -42.58
C SER A 499 10.10 -22.36 -41.90
N VAL A 500 9.82 -21.17 -41.41
CA VAL A 500 8.61 -20.87 -40.65
C VAL A 500 7.99 -19.59 -41.17
N THR A 501 6.68 -19.63 -41.38
CA THR A 501 5.88 -18.46 -41.81
C THR A 501 4.65 -18.37 -40.93
N ALA A 502 4.54 -17.28 -40.14
CA ALA A 502 3.38 -17.01 -39.34
C ALA A 502 2.19 -16.57 -40.18
N ILE A 503 1.00 -17.12 -39.88
CA ILE A 503 -0.28 -16.74 -40.51
C ILE A 503 -1.05 -15.98 -39.43
N GLN A 504 -1.10 -14.67 -39.55
CA GLN A 504 -1.57 -13.75 -38.56
C GLN A 504 -2.97 -14.11 -38.03
N GLY A 505 -3.08 -14.33 -36.72
CA GLY A 505 -4.33 -14.66 -36.04
C GLY A 505 -4.89 -16.05 -36.35
N ARG A 506 -4.16 -16.90 -37.07
CA ARG A 506 -4.61 -18.23 -37.55
C ARG A 506 -3.69 -19.36 -37.11
N GLY A 507 -2.38 -19.21 -37.25
CA GLY A 507 -1.41 -20.25 -36.93
C GLY A 507 -0.08 -20.07 -37.64
N ILE A 508 0.59 -21.17 -37.93
CA ILE A 508 1.95 -21.20 -38.45
C ILE A 508 2.10 -22.29 -39.54
N GLN A 509 2.89 -22.00 -40.54
CA GLN A 509 3.29 -22.95 -41.59
C GLN A 509 4.81 -23.13 -41.54
N ALA A 510 5.27 -24.37 -41.61
CA ALA A 510 6.70 -24.66 -41.54
C ALA A 510 7.06 -25.83 -42.47
N SER A 511 8.36 -26.00 -42.75
CA SER A 511 8.91 -27.19 -43.39
C SER A 511 9.76 -27.97 -42.39
N TYR A 512 9.37 -29.21 -42.11
CA TYR A 512 10.09 -30.11 -41.23
C TYR A 512 10.27 -31.47 -41.84
N ASN A 513 11.54 -31.94 -41.92
CA ASN A 513 11.91 -33.21 -42.58
C ASN A 513 11.37 -33.38 -44.01
N GLY A 514 11.34 -32.29 -44.79
CA GLY A 514 10.83 -32.29 -46.17
C GLY A 514 9.30 -32.27 -46.29
N ALA A 515 8.56 -32.27 -45.20
CA ALA A 515 7.11 -32.17 -45.20
C ALA A 515 6.66 -30.74 -44.87
N VAL A 516 5.56 -30.31 -45.46
CA VAL A 516 4.87 -29.05 -45.11
C VAL A 516 3.97 -29.31 -43.90
N ILE A 517 4.22 -28.60 -42.82
CA ILE A 517 3.44 -28.69 -41.58
C ILE A 517 2.62 -27.41 -41.42
N LEU A 518 1.34 -27.54 -41.09
CA LEU A 518 0.47 -26.45 -40.65
C LEU A 518 0.03 -26.74 -39.22
N VAL A 519 0.15 -25.72 -38.37
CA VAL A 519 -0.37 -25.74 -36.98
C VAL A 519 -1.23 -24.51 -36.80
N GLY A 520 -2.48 -24.66 -36.34
CA GLY A 520 -3.33 -23.49 -36.15
C GLY A 520 -4.75 -23.81 -35.70
N ASN A 521 -5.56 -22.74 -35.57
CA ASN A 521 -6.95 -22.82 -35.15
C ASN A 521 -7.85 -23.38 -36.31
N LYS A 522 -9.10 -23.68 -36.00
CA LYS A 522 -10.10 -24.21 -36.93
C LYS A 522 -10.29 -23.30 -38.16
N GLU A 523 -10.28 -21.98 -37.93
CA GLU A 523 -10.47 -20.97 -38.97
C GLU A 523 -9.38 -21.01 -40.05
N LEU A 524 -8.14 -21.35 -39.69
CA LEU A 524 -7.05 -21.53 -40.66
C LEU A 524 -7.39 -22.55 -41.75
N PHE A 525 -7.97 -23.66 -41.32
CA PHE A 525 -8.27 -24.78 -42.23
C PHE A 525 -9.55 -24.53 -43.04
N ILE A 526 -10.53 -23.82 -42.45
CA ILE A 526 -11.73 -23.36 -43.17
C ILE A 526 -11.34 -22.40 -44.32
N GLU A 527 -10.49 -21.41 -44.05
CA GLU A 527 -9.99 -20.47 -45.07
C GLU A 527 -9.19 -21.14 -46.18
N LYS A 528 -8.49 -22.23 -45.85
CA LYS A 528 -7.77 -23.04 -46.85
C LYS A 528 -8.64 -24.09 -47.58
N ASN A 529 -9.96 -24.05 -47.40
CA ASN A 529 -10.92 -25.00 -47.95
C ASN A 529 -10.57 -26.47 -47.61
N THR A 530 -10.01 -26.75 -46.46
CA THR A 530 -9.68 -28.09 -46.00
C THR A 530 -10.73 -28.58 -45.02
N PRO A 531 -11.62 -29.51 -45.38
CA PRO A 531 -12.67 -29.99 -44.50
C PRO A 531 -12.05 -30.73 -43.32
N LEU A 532 -12.50 -30.41 -42.09
CA LEU A 532 -12.12 -31.18 -40.91
C LEU A 532 -12.82 -32.53 -40.89
N PRO A 533 -12.12 -33.61 -40.51
CA PRO A 533 -12.77 -34.88 -40.23
C PRO A 533 -13.82 -34.71 -39.10
N ASP A 534 -14.99 -35.32 -39.23
CA ASP A 534 -16.12 -35.17 -38.31
C ASP A 534 -15.72 -35.53 -36.85
N ASP A 535 -14.96 -36.60 -36.63
CA ASP A 535 -14.48 -37.05 -35.33
C ASP A 535 -13.55 -36.02 -34.70
N LEU A 536 -12.65 -35.39 -35.48
CA LEU A 536 -11.73 -34.37 -35.01
C LEU A 536 -12.49 -33.08 -34.63
N ASN A 537 -13.46 -32.68 -35.48
CA ASN A 537 -14.29 -31.52 -35.23
C ASN A 537 -15.13 -31.68 -33.95
N THR A 538 -15.78 -32.84 -33.80
CA THR A 538 -16.60 -33.13 -32.60
C THR A 538 -15.74 -33.14 -31.35
N THR A 539 -14.53 -33.71 -31.41
CA THR A 539 -13.58 -33.73 -30.31
C THR A 539 -13.11 -32.32 -29.96
N ALA A 540 -12.75 -31.51 -30.96
CA ALA A 540 -12.34 -30.12 -30.76
C ALA A 540 -13.46 -29.31 -30.12
N GLU A 541 -14.70 -29.37 -30.63
CA GLU A 541 -15.85 -28.66 -30.05
C GLU A 541 -16.16 -29.07 -28.60
N SER A 542 -16.02 -30.38 -28.29
CA SER A 542 -16.18 -30.87 -26.92
C SER A 542 -15.11 -30.30 -25.97
N LEU A 543 -13.86 -30.23 -26.41
CA LEU A 543 -12.74 -29.71 -25.62
C LEU A 543 -12.79 -28.18 -25.48
N GLU A 544 -13.14 -27.48 -26.58
CA GLU A 544 -13.41 -26.05 -26.55
C GLU A 544 -14.55 -25.69 -25.58
N GLY A 545 -15.60 -26.51 -25.59
CA GLY A 545 -16.70 -26.40 -24.62
C GLY A 545 -16.28 -26.61 -23.15
N LYS A 546 -15.12 -27.25 -22.92
CA LYS A 546 -14.50 -27.43 -21.58
C LYS A 546 -13.42 -26.39 -21.27
N GLY A 547 -13.16 -25.45 -22.17
CA GLY A 547 -12.23 -24.38 -21.92
C GLY A 547 -10.85 -24.54 -22.50
N HIS A 548 -10.64 -25.57 -23.31
CA HIS A 548 -9.37 -25.75 -24.01
C HIS A 548 -9.30 -24.89 -25.26
N THR A 549 -8.13 -24.34 -25.53
CA THR A 549 -7.78 -23.81 -26.86
C THR A 549 -7.28 -24.98 -27.70
N THR A 550 -7.92 -25.25 -28.83
CA THR A 550 -7.53 -26.34 -29.70
C THR A 550 -6.64 -25.83 -30.85
N MET A 551 -5.57 -26.53 -31.15
CA MET A 551 -4.71 -26.29 -32.29
C MET A 551 -4.61 -27.57 -33.13
N LEU A 552 -5.05 -27.48 -34.34
CA LEU A 552 -5.04 -28.59 -35.30
C LEU A 552 -3.69 -28.67 -36.05
N VAL A 553 -3.23 -29.87 -36.32
CA VAL A 553 -1.94 -30.12 -36.96
C VAL A 553 -2.15 -30.91 -38.23
N GLN A 554 -1.61 -30.40 -39.33
CA GLN A 554 -1.67 -31.00 -40.66
C GLN A 554 -0.28 -31.18 -41.21
N GLN A 555 -0.04 -32.31 -41.86
CA GLN A 555 1.20 -32.65 -42.59
C GLN A 555 0.86 -33.01 -44.05
N ASN A 556 1.43 -32.27 -44.99
CA ASN A 556 1.23 -32.48 -46.45
C ASN A 556 -0.26 -32.60 -46.84
N GLY A 557 -1.13 -31.79 -46.23
CA GLY A 557 -2.58 -31.78 -46.50
C GLY A 557 -3.40 -32.78 -45.69
N ALA A 558 -2.80 -33.71 -44.95
CA ALA A 558 -3.51 -34.67 -44.10
C ALA A 558 -3.44 -34.23 -42.62
N PHE A 559 -4.57 -34.29 -41.87
CA PHE A 559 -4.57 -34.05 -40.44
C PHE A 559 -3.87 -35.18 -39.71
N ILE A 560 -2.89 -34.85 -38.90
CA ILE A 560 -2.08 -35.81 -38.13
C ILE A 560 -2.40 -35.76 -36.62
N GLY A 561 -3.13 -34.75 -36.17
CA GLY A 561 -3.56 -34.67 -34.78
C GLY A 561 -4.01 -33.28 -34.36
N MET A 562 -4.23 -33.16 -33.11
CA MET A 562 -4.62 -31.92 -32.42
C MET A 562 -3.88 -31.81 -31.07
N ILE A 563 -3.54 -30.61 -30.68
CA ILE A 563 -3.04 -30.31 -29.35
C ILE A 563 -3.99 -29.33 -28.67
N THR A 564 -4.03 -29.40 -27.35
CA THR A 564 -4.87 -28.53 -26.52
C THR A 564 -4.08 -27.81 -25.46
N LEU A 565 -4.42 -26.56 -25.28
CA LEU A 565 -3.88 -25.71 -24.23
C LEU A 565 -5.01 -25.16 -23.39
N MET A 566 -4.73 -24.88 -22.12
CA MET A 566 -5.66 -24.22 -21.21
C MET A 566 -4.89 -23.38 -20.21
N ASP A 567 -5.46 -22.25 -19.84
CA ASP A 567 -4.99 -21.47 -18.70
C ASP A 567 -5.50 -22.13 -17.40
N ILE A 568 -4.59 -22.74 -16.66
CA ILE A 568 -4.91 -23.61 -15.52
C ILE A 568 -5.20 -22.76 -14.29
N ALA A 569 -6.27 -23.12 -13.56
CA ALA A 569 -6.59 -22.53 -12.27
C ALA A 569 -5.41 -22.65 -11.29
N ARG A 570 -5.24 -21.65 -10.42
CA ARG A 570 -4.21 -21.71 -9.37
C ARG A 570 -4.54 -22.83 -8.39
N GLU A 571 -3.51 -23.51 -7.94
CA GLU A 571 -3.66 -24.60 -6.96
C GLU A 571 -4.29 -24.12 -5.64
N ASP A 572 -3.95 -22.89 -5.22
CA ASP A 572 -4.46 -22.25 -4.00
C ASP A 572 -5.82 -21.54 -4.17
N ALA A 573 -6.36 -21.45 -5.40
CA ALA A 573 -7.59 -20.71 -5.67
C ALA A 573 -8.78 -21.24 -4.89
N LYS A 574 -9.02 -22.56 -4.94
CA LYS A 574 -10.15 -23.20 -4.27
C LYS A 574 -10.12 -23.01 -2.75
N ASP A 575 -8.95 -23.23 -2.14
CA ASP A 575 -8.78 -23.07 -0.69
C ASP A 575 -8.92 -21.61 -0.28
N THR A 576 -8.37 -20.69 -1.08
CA THR A 576 -8.51 -19.26 -0.84
C THR A 576 -9.97 -18.81 -0.89
N LEU A 577 -10.74 -19.24 -1.88
CA LEU A 577 -12.16 -18.90 -2.00
C LEU A 577 -12.98 -19.48 -0.82
N ALA A 578 -12.65 -20.68 -0.36
CA ALA A 578 -13.25 -21.25 0.85
C ALA A 578 -12.93 -20.41 2.10
N GLN A 579 -11.69 -19.97 2.28
CA GLN A 579 -11.29 -19.08 3.37
C GLN A 579 -11.97 -17.71 3.30
N LEU A 580 -12.17 -17.16 2.08
CA LEU A 580 -12.92 -15.91 1.88
C LEU A 580 -14.38 -16.04 2.31
N THR A 581 -15.01 -17.17 1.99
CA THR A 581 -16.37 -17.50 2.46
C THR A 581 -16.42 -17.55 3.99
N GLN A 582 -15.47 -18.22 4.64
CA GLN A 582 -15.35 -18.26 6.10
C GLN A 582 -15.09 -16.88 6.70
N ALA A 583 -14.32 -16.04 6.00
CA ALA A 583 -14.11 -14.66 6.37
C ALA A 583 -15.38 -13.79 6.20
N GLY A 584 -16.49 -14.34 5.67
CA GLY A 584 -17.80 -13.69 5.56
C GLY A 584 -18.00 -12.91 4.25
N ILE A 585 -17.31 -13.28 3.19
CA ILE A 585 -17.63 -12.83 1.83
C ILE A 585 -18.79 -13.68 1.34
N ARG A 586 -19.89 -13.03 0.99
CA ARG A 586 -21.16 -13.71 0.64
C ARG A 586 -21.27 -14.01 -0.85
N LYS A 587 -20.68 -13.17 -1.67
CA LYS A 587 -20.79 -13.24 -3.13
C LYS A 587 -19.41 -13.13 -3.78
N MET A 588 -19.07 -14.10 -4.59
CA MET A 588 -17.85 -14.14 -5.38
C MET A 588 -18.22 -14.41 -6.83
N ILE A 589 -17.74 -13.55 -7.73
CA ILE A 589 -18.08 -13.57 -9.15
C ILE A 589 -16.81 -13.54 -9.96
N MET A 590 -16.74 -14.34 -11.01
CA MET A 590 -15.67 -14.26 -12.00
C MET A 590 -16.12 -13.42 -13.19
N LEU A 591 -15.29 -12.47 -13.64
CA LEU A 591 -15.49 -11.65 -14.81
C LEU A 591 -14.37 -11.96 -15.82
N THR A 592 -14.71 -12.29 -17.06
CA THR A 592 -13.70 -12.61 -18.08
C THR A 592 -14.16 -12.23 -19.49
N GLY A 593 -13.21 -11.94 -20.37
CA GLY A 593 -13.44 -11.81 -21.79
C GLY A 593 -13.60 -13.14 -22.52
N ASP A 594 -13.27 -14.26 -21.88
CA ASP A 594 -13.38 -15.58 -22.45
C ASP A 594 -14.85 -16.01 -22.65
N ASN A 595 -15.03 -17.07 -23.44
CA ASN A 595 -16.35 -17.65 -23.67
C ASN A 595 -17.06 -18.02 -22.36
N GLN A 596 -18.38 -17.80 -22.30
CA GLN A 596 -19.20 -18.06 -21.12
C GLN A 596 -19.09 -19.51 -20.60
N LYS A 597 -19.06 -20.51 -21.49
CA LYS A 597 -18.93 -21.93 -21.11
C LYS A 597 -17.58 -22.22 -20.43
N VAL A 598 -16.51 -21.60 -20.92
CA VAL A 598 -15.17 -21.68 -20.33
C VAL A 598 -15.17 -21.08 -18.92
N ALA A 599 -15.76 -19.89 -18.79
CA ALA A 599 -15.89 -19.20 -17.51
C ALA A 599 -16.64 -20.06 -16.48
N GLU A 600 -17.77 -20.66 -16.86
CA GLU A 600 -18.57 -21.54 -15.99
C GLU A 600 -17.82 -22.82 -15.60
N ALA A 601 -17.07 -23.43 -16.51
CA ALA A 601 -16.28 -24.62 -16.23
C ALA A 601 -15.22 -24.37 -15.16
N ILE A 602 -14.43 -23.30 -15.31
CA ILE A 602 -13.40 -22.90 -14.36
C ILE A 602 -14.03 -22.48 -13.02
N ALA A 603 -15.09 -21.67 -13.05
CA ALA A 603 -15.80 -21.25 -11.86
C ALA A 603 -16.30 -22.45 -11.01
N LYS A 604 -16.84 -23.46 -11.68
CA LYS A 604 -17.30 -24.70 -11.01
C LYS A 604 -16.14 -25.48 -10.40
N GLU A 605 -15.00 -25.55 -11.07
CA GLU A 605 -13.79 -26.23 -10.58
C GLU A 605 -13.27 -25.61 -9.27
N ILE A 606 -13.18 -24.27 -9.24
CA ILE A 606 -12.63 -23.54 -8.10
C ILE A 606 -13.68 -23.18 -7.03
N GLY A 607 -14.97 -23.40 -7.29
CA GLY A 607 -16.06 -23.15 -6.33
C GLY A 607 -16.64 -21.75 -6.36
N ILE A 608 -16.52 -21.00 -7.45
CA ILE A 608 -17.24 -19.74 -7.68
C ILE A 608 -18.65 -20.05 -8.24
N THR A 609 -19.66 -19.39 -7.66
CA THR A 609 -21.07 -19.66 -8.01
C THR A 609 -21.59 -18.89 -9.21
N GLU A 610 -20.97 -17.77 -9.56
CA GLU A 610 -21.39 -16.91 -10.68
C GLU A 610 -20.17 -16.57 -11.57
N ALA A 611 -20.26 -16.81 -12.86
CA ALA A 611 -19.27 -16.43 -13.84
C ALA A 611 -19.93 -15.69 -15.01
N ARG A 612 -19.31 -14.61 -15.46
CA ARG A 612 -19.73 -13.83 -16.61
C ARG A 612 -18.61 -13.81 -17.63
N GLY A 613 -18.83 -14.47 -18.75
CA GLY A 613 -17.94 -14.54 -19.89
C GLY A 613 -18.30 -13.54 -21.00
N ASN A 614 -17.51 -13.54 -22.08
CA ASN A 614 -17.67 -12.69 -23.26
C ASN A 614 -17.73 -11.18 -22.94
N LEU A 615 -17.07 -10.72 -21.85
CA LEU A 615 -17.12 -9.32 -21.43
C LEU A 615 -16.03 -8.50 -22.12
N LEU A 616 -16.42 -7.42 -22.78
CA LEU A 616 -15.52 -6.34 -23.16
C LEU A 616 -15.09 -5.54 -21.91
N PRO A 617 -13.97 -4.79 -21.95
CA PRO A 617 -13.52 -4.00 -20.82
C PRO A 617 -14.61 -3.06 -20.23
N GLU A 618 -15.37 -2.39 -21.09
CA GLU A 618 -16.46 -1.51 -20.64
C GLU A 618 -17.60 -2.30 -19.99
N GLN A 619 -17.85 -3.51 -20.42
CA GLN A 619 -18.88 -4.39 -19.84
C GLN A 619 -18.44 -4.94 -18.49
N LYS A 620 -17.12 -5.16 -18.25
CA LYS A 620 -16.59 -5.44 -16.90
C LYS A 620 -16.87 -4.28 -15.96
N VAL A 621 -16.65 -3.03 -16.40
CA VAL A 621 -16.94 -1.83 -15.64
C VAL A 621 -18.43 -1.77 -15.26
N ALA A 622 -19.33 -1.94 -16.24
CA ALA A 622 -20.77 -1.94 -16.01
C ALA A 622 -21.21 -3.06 -15.05
N ALA A 623 -20.58 -4.25 -15.13
CA ALA A 623 -20.84 -5.34 -14.21
C ALA A 623 -20.46 -4.96 -12.76
N ILE A 624 -19.33 -4.28 -12.54
CA ILE A 624 -18.91 -3.78 -11.23
C ILE A 624 -19.87 -2.70 -10.72
N GLU A 625 -20.30 -1.74 -11.55
CA GLU A 625 -21.26 -0.70 -11.16
C GLU A 625 -22.62 -1.31 -10.76
N ASN A 626 -23.11 -2.29 -11.49
CA ASN A 626 -24.34 -3.02 -11.15
C ASN A 626 -24.20 -3.79 -9.83
N LEU A 627 -23.07 -4.45 -9.61
CA LEU A 627 -22.79 -5.14 -8.34
C LEU A 627 -22.73 -4.17 -7.17
N ARG A 628 -22.12 -3.00 -7.37
CA ARG A 628 -22.05 -1.95 -6.35
C ARG A 628 -23.41 -1.37 -5.99
N ALA A 629 -24.37 -1.38 -6.91
CA ALA A 629 -25.75 -0.96 -6.65
C ALA A 629 -26.51 -1.96 -5.77
N THR A 630 -26.16 -3.25 -5.84
CA THR A 630 -26.82 -4.32 -5.06
C THR A 630 -26.08 -4.69 -3.78
N GLU A 631 -24.76 -4.53 -3.76
CA GLU A 631 -23.88 -4.86 -2.64
C GLU A 631 -23.25 -3.59 -2.04
N ASN A 632 -23.27 -3.49 -0.70
CA ASN A 632 -22.80 -2.28 -0.01
C ASN A 632 -21.29 -1.99 -0.20
N SER A 633 -20.49 -3.04 -0.36
CA SER A 633 -19.03 -2.91 -0.51
C SER A 633 -18.49 -4.08 -1.32
N ILE A 634 -17.87 -3.76 -2.43
CA ILE A 634 -17.30 -4.75 -3.35
C ILE A 634 -15.83 -4.48 -3.64
N ALA A 635 -15.06 -5.54 -3.80
CA ALA A 635 -13.71 -5.48 -4.35
C ALA A 635 -13.68 -5.99 -5.78
N MET A 636 -12.78 -5.44 -6.60
CA MET A 636 -12.34 -6.03 -7.86
C MET A 636 -10.88 -6.44 -7.73
N VAL A 637 -10.61 -7.73 -8.00
CA VAL A 637 -9.27 -8.32 -7.97
C VAL A 637 -8.85 -8.62 -9.40
N GLY A 638 -7.71 -8.10 -9.83
CA GLY A 638 -7.20 -8.26 -11.18
C GLY A 638 -5.69 -8.05 -11.26
N ASP A 639 -5.14 -8.00 -12.47
CA ASP A 639 -3.71 -7.77 -12.72
C ASP A 639 -3.31 -6.28 -12.62
N GLY A 640 -4.27 -5.38 -12.55
CA GLY A 640 -4.04 -3.94 -12.42
C GLY A 640 -3.72 -3.22 -13.72
N VAL A 641 -3.64 -3.91 -14.84
CA VAL A 641 -3.36 -3.31 -16.17
C VAL A 641 -4.64 -3.23 -16.99
N ASN A 642 -5.22 -4.39 -17.30
CA ASN A 642 -6.46 -4.47 -18.11
C ASN A 642 -7.71 -4.14 -17.31
N ASP A 643 -7.69 -4.43 -16.01
CA ASP A 643 -8.83 -4.28 -15.11
C ASP A 643 -8.82 -2.95 -14.32
N ALA A 644 -7.83 -2.07 -14.55
CA ALA A 644 -7.71 -0.78 -13.87
C ALA A 644 -9.02 0.04 -13.90
N PRO A 645 -9.77 0.16 -15.01
CA PRO A 645 -11.04 0.87 -15.02
C PRO A 645 -12.11 0.24 -14.14
N ALA A 646 -12.20 -1.10 -14.11
CA ALA A 646 -13.13 -1.85 -13.29
C ALA A 646 -12.76 -1.75 -11.79
N MET A 647 -11.46 -1.83 -11.45
CA MET A 647 -10.96 -1.62 -10.10
C MET A 647 -11.26 -0.22 -9.58
N ALA A 648 -11.07 0.82 -10.39
CA ALA A 648 -11.36 2.21 -10.03
C ALA A 648 -12.86 2.46 -9.73
N LYS A 649 -13.76 1.68 -10.31
CA LYS A 649 -15.22 1.76 -10.07
C LYS A 649 -15.69 0.90 -8.90
N SER A 650 -14.91 -0.07 -8.46
CA SER A 650 -15.19 -0.86 -7.26
C SER A 650 -15.09 -0.02 -5.98
N THR A 651 -15.47 -0.58 -4.83
CA THR A 651 -15.22 0.07 -3.54
C THR A 651 -13.74 -0.02 -3.15
N VAL A 652 -13.09 -1.12 -3.54
CA VAL A 652 -11.66 -1.39 -3.34
C VAL A 652 -11.10 -2.11 -4.55
N GLY A 653 -10.12 -1.53 -5.22
CA GLY A 653 -9.34 -2.19 -6.25
C GLY A 653 -8.15 -2.94 -5.66
N ILE A 654 -7.98 -4.21 -6.03
CA ILE A 654 -6.91 -5.08 -5.53
C ILE A 654 -6.10 -5.62 -6.69
N ALA A 655 -4.82 -5.30 -6.75
CA ALA A 655 -3.91 -5.81 -7.78
C ALA A 655 -3.12 -7.03 -7.29
N MET A 656 -2.99 -8.02 -8.18
CA MET A 656 -2.17 -9.22 -7.99
C MET A 656 -0.76 -9.01 -8.55
N GLY A 657 0.26 -9.67 -7.97
CA GLY A 657 1.63 -9.71 -8.50
C GLY A 657 2.28 -8.33 -8.67
N ALA A 658 1.89 -7.37 -7.86
CA ALA A 658 2.19 -5.95 -8.04
C ALA A 658 3.69 -5.59 -7.96
N ALA A 659 4.54 -6.47 -7.40
CA ALA A 659 5.99 -6.23 -7.31
C ALA A 659 6.66 -6.00 -8.68
N GLY A 660 6.07 -6.55 -9.75
CA GLY A 660 6.59 -6.44 -11.12
C GLY A 660 5.86 -5.43 -12.02
N SER A 661 4.81 -4.74 -11.53
CA SER A 661 3.97 -3.86 -12.34
C SER A 661 3.74 -2.51 -11.70
N ASP A 662 4.29 -1.46 -12.32
CA ASP A 662 4.10 -0.08 -11.86
C ASP A 662 2.65 0.37 -11.98
N VAL A 663 1.99 0.00 -13.09
CA VAL A 663 0.59 0.33 -13.34
C VAL A 663 -0.31 -0.27 -12.27
N ALA A 664 -0.08 -1.53 -11.89
CA ALA A 664 -0.81 -2.20 -10.83
C ALA A 664 -0.59 -1.51 -9.46
N LEU A 665 0.66 -1.12 -9.17
CA LEU A 665 1.00 -0.39 -7.94
C LEU A 665 0.35 1.00 -7.89
N GLU A 666 0.19 1.69 -9.01
CA GLU A 666 -0.39 3.03 -9.03
C GLU A 666 -1.92 3.01 -8.98
N THR A 667 -2.56 2.10 -9.71
CA THR A 667 -4.02 2.11 -9.91
C THR A 667 -4.81 1.44 -8.78
N ALA A 668 -4.26 0.41 -8.13
CA ALA A 668 -4.96 -0.31 -7.08
C ALA A 668 -4.93 0.42 -5.74
N ASP A 669 -5.99 0.26 -4.95
CA ASP A 669 -6.05 0.68 -3.54
C ASP A 669 -5.23 -0.26 -2.64
N ILE A 670 -5.16 -1.53 -3.02
CA ILE A 670 -4.43 -2.59 -2.33
C ILE A 670 -3.63 -3.39 -3.35
N ALA A 671 -2.38 -3.67 -3.03
CA ALA A 671 -1.50 -4.46 -3.87
C ALA A 671 -1.00 -5.70 -3.13
N LEU A 672 -1.21 -6.87 -3.71
CA LEU A 672 -0.58 -8.11 -3.28
C LEU A 672 0.78 -8.19 -3.98
N MET A 673 1.87 -8.06 -3.22
CA MET A 673 3.22 -7.90 -3.77
C MET A 673 3.73 -9.18 -4.44
N GLY A 674 3.45 -10.33 -3.83
CA GLY A 674 3.66 -11.64 -4.43
C GLY A 674 2.48 -12.06 -5.31
N ASP A 675 2.72 -13.04 -6.17
CA ASP A 675 1.67 -13.62 -7.02
C ASP A 675 0.89 -14.72 -6.26
N GLN A 676 0.46 -14.39 -5.01
CA GLN A 676 -0.25 -15.30 -4.10
C GLN A 676 -1.63 -14.78 -3.73
N LEU A 677 -2.64 -15.44 -4.28
CA LEU A 677 -4.05 -15.18 -3.97
C LEU A 677 -4.36 -15.44 -2.48
N GLY A 678 -3.67 -16.40 -1.85
CA GLY A 678 -3.81 -16.76 -0.43
C GLY A 678 -3.47 -15.65 0.58
N ASN A 679 -2.90 -14.50 0.14
CA ASN A 679 -2.73 -13.33 1.00
C ASN A 679 -4.02 -12.50 1.15
N LEU A 680 -5.00 -12.69 0.28
CA LEU A 680 -6.26 -11.94 0.30
C LEU A 680 -7.12 -12.23 1.55
N PRO A 681 -7.34 -13.49 1.98
CA PRO A 681 -8.06 -13.79 3.23
C PRO A 681 -7.41 -13.16 4.46
N PHE A 682 -6.06 -13.18 4.53
CA PHE A 682 -5.31 -12.51 5.61
C PHE A 682 -5.57 -11.01 5.61
N ALA A 683 -5.50 -10.34 4.47
CA ALA A 683 -5.72 -8.90 4.33
C ALA A 683 -7.15 -8.52 4.78
N ILE A 684 -8.16 -9.27 4.36
CA ILE A 684 -9.56 -9.07 4.76
C ILE A 684 -9.74 -9.30 6.26
N GLY A 685 -9.18 -10.38 6.81
CA GLY A 685 -9.25 -10.69 8.23
C GLY A 685 -8.60 -9.62 9.11
N LEU A 686 -7.42 -9.14 8.72
CA LEU A 686 -6.72 -8.03 9.38
C LEU A 686 -7.56 -6.74 9.33
N SER A 687 -8.13 -6.42 8.19
CA SER A 687 -8.96 -5.21 8.00
C SER A 687 -10.26 -5.27 8.80
N LYS A 688 -10.92 -6.44 8.89
CA LYS A 688 -12.07 -6.66 9.78
C LYS A 688 -11.71 -6.48 11.26
N LYS A 689 -10.52 -6.96 11.65
CA LYS A 689 -10.00 -6.75 13.01
C LYS A 689 -9.70 -5.29 13.28
N ALA A 690 -9.07 -4.60 12.32
CA ALA A 690 -8.78 -3.16 12.42
C ALA A 690 -10.08 -2.35 12.59
N ARG A 691 -11.09 -2.58 11.74
CA ARG A 691 -12.40 -1.93 11.84
C ARG A 691 -13.08 -2.19 13.18
N ARG A 692 -12.97 -3.41 13.71
CA ARG A 692 -13.52 -3.73 15.06
C ARG A 692 -12.79 -2.96 16.16
N ILE A 693 -11.47 -2.87 16.09
CA ILE A 693 -10.65 -2.12 17.06
C ILE A 693 -10.96 -0.62 16.98
N ILE A 694 -11.05 -0.04 15.77
CA ILE A 694 -11.45 1.37 15.57
C ILE A 694 -12.80 1.62 16.25
N ARG A 695 -13.79 0.75 16.01
CA ARG A 695 -15.11 0.90 16.63
C ARG A 695 -15.07 0.75 18.15
N GLN A 696 -14.29 -0.20 18.69
CA GLN A 696 -14.10 -0.35 20.14
C GLN A 696 -13.49 0.91 20.77
N ASN A 697 -12.44 1.43 20.14
CA ASN A 697 -11.76 2.64 20.59
C ASN A 697 -12.70 3.85 20.57
N LEU A 698 -13.47 4.02 19.50
CA LEU A 698 -14.46 5.09 19.37
C LEU A 698 -15.53 5.02 20.47
N VAL A 699 -16.07 3.83 20.73
CA VAL A 699 -17.08 3.63 21.79
C VAL A 699 -16.48 3.88 23.17
N LEU A 700 -15.25 3.44 23.43
CA LEU A 700 -14.56 3.68 24.70
C LEU A 700 -14.31 5.18 24.91
N SER A 701 -13.77 5.89 23.90
CA SER A 701 -13.44 7.31 24.00
C SER A 701 -14.71 8.17 24.21
N LEU A 702 -15.74 7.97 23.39
CA LEU A 702 -17.00 8.71 23.55
C LEU A 702 -17.74 8.32 24.81
N GLY A 703 -17.73 7.05 25.20
CA GLY A 703 -18.35 6.56 26.42
C GLY A 703 -17.73 7.17 27.66
N MET A 704 -16.39 7.32 27.70
CA MET A 704 -15.68 7.95 28.81
C MET A 704 -16.09 9.42 28.96
N VAL A 705 -16.14 10.17 27.86
CA VAL A 705 -16.60 11.57 27.85
C VAL A 705 -18.02 11.71 28.37
N VAL A 706 -18.95 10.87 27.86
CA VAL A 706 -20.37 10.87 28.26
C VAL A 706 -20.55 10.58 29.74
N VAL A 707 -19.66 9.79 30.34
CA VAL A 707 -19.70 9.46 31.78
C VAL A 707 -19.03 10.54 32.63
N LEU A 708 -17.82 10.98 32.24
CA LEU A 708 -17.03 11.91 33.06
C LEU A 708 -17.63 13.31 33.11
N ILE A 709 -18.16 13.87 32.01
CA ILE A 709 -18.71 15.23 32.02
C ILE A 709 -19.83 15.39 33.04
N PRO A 710 -20.89 14.55 33.07
CA PRO A 710 -21.91 14.67 34.12
C PRO A 710 -21.36 14.50 35.55
N LEU A 711 -20.44 13.53 35.78
CA LEU A 711 -19.87 13.30 37.09
C LEU A 711 -19.05 14.50 37.62
N THR A 712 -18.33 15.18 36.71
CA THR A 712 -17.55 16.40 37.08
C THR A 712 -18.47 17.61 37.28
N ILE A 713 -19.53 17.78 36.45
CA ILE A 713 -20.51 18.86 36.62
C ILE A 713 -21.22 18.72 37.96
N LEU A 714 -21.61 17.51 38.37
CA LEU A 714 -22.29 17.22 39.62
C LEU A 714 -21.35 17.28 40.84
N GLY A 715 -20.03 17.47 40.63
CA GLY A 715 -19.05 17.49 41.72
C GLY A 715 -18.81 16.09 42.36
N ILE A 716 -19.20 15.01 41.66
CA ILE A 716 -18.96 13.62 42.12
C ILE A 716 -17.53 13.18 41.80
N ALA A 717 -17.00 13.64 40.64
CA ALA A 717 -15.63 13.36 40.22
C ALA A 717 -14.81 14.66 40.26
N ASP A 718 -13.77 14.65 41.11
CA ASP A 718 -12.74 15.66 41.15
C ASP A 718 -11.79 15.58 39.93
N ILE A 719 -10.86 16.56 39.83
CA ILE A 719 -9.87 16.58 38.72
C ILE A 719 -9.05 15.28 38.69
N GLY A 720 -8.60 14.76 39.83
CA GLY A 720 -7.78 13.56 39.95
C GLY A 720 -8.45 12.32 39.28
N PRO A 721 -9.63 11.88 39.75
CA PRO A 721 -10.40 10.81 39.08
C PRO A 721 -10.73 11.09 37.63
N ALA A 722 -11.04 12.34 37.26
CA ALA A 722 -11.33 12.72 35.88
C ALA A 722 -10.11 12.51 34.97
N VAL A 723 -8.92 12.93 35.41
CA VAL A 723 -7.64 12.72 34.73
C VAL A 723 -7.34 11.23 34.55
N ILE A 724 -7.46 10.43 35.62
CA ILE A 724 -7.18 8.98 35.57
C ILE A 724 -8.12 8.30 34.58
N GLY A 725 -9.40 8.62 34.58
CA GLY A 725 -10.38 8.08 33.64
C GLY A 725 -10.09 8.49 32.20
N HIS A 726 -9.84 9.76 32.00
CA HIS A 726 -9.59 10.34 30.68
C HIS A 726 -8.28 9.81 30.06
N GLU A 727 -7.13 10.02 30.72
CA GLU A 727 -5.82 9.61 30.23
C GLU A 727 -5.66 8.08 30.23
N GLY A 728 -6.26 7.40 31.23
CA GLY A 728 -6.32 5.94 31.25
C GLY A 728 -7.03 5.38 30.01
N SER A 729 -8.11 6.03 29.54
CA SER A 729 -8.81 5.62 28.33
C SER A 729 -7.95 5.80 27.07
N THR A 730 -7.14 6.86 27.01
CA THR A 730 -6.18 7.11 25.93
C THR A 730 -5.15 6.00 25.83
N LEU A 731 -4.57 5.58 26.95
CA LEU A 731 -3.63 4.46 27.01
C LEU A 731 -4.27 3.15 26.52
N VAL A 732 -5.49 2.84 26.99
CA VAL A 732 -6.21 1.63 26.57
C VAL A 732 -6.45 1.64 25.06
N VAL A 733 -6.84 2.77 24.48
CA VAL A 733 -7.07 2.95 23.04
C VAL A 733 -5.80 2.67 22.23
N VAL A 734 -4.66 3.23 22.65
CA VAL A 734 -3.34 3.02 22.00
C VAL A 734 -2.93 1.55 22.09
N PHE A 735 -2.99 0.93 23.27
CA PHE A 735 -2.64 -0.48 23.42
C PHE A 735 -3.57 -1.41 22.61
N ASN A 736 -4.87 -1.09 22.56
CA ASN A 736 -5.81 -1.84 21.74
C ASN A 736 -5.46 -1.77 20.24
N ALA A 737 -5.04 -0.60 19.74
CA ALA A 737 -4.58 -0.41 18.36
C ALA A 737 -3.30 -1.22 18.07
N LEU A 738 -2.31 -1.23 18.99
CA LEU A 738 -1.07 -2.00 18.82
C LEU A 738 -1.26 -3.51 18.73
N ARG A 739 -2.38 -4.06 19.22
CA ARG A 739 -2.72 -5.48 19.06
C ARG A 739 -2.79 -5.92 17.61
N LEU A 740 -3.01 -4.98 16.65
CA LEU A 740 -2.98 -5.28 15.22
C LEU A 740 -1.61 -5.71 14.73
N LEU A 741 -0.52 -5.20 15.30
CA LEU A 741 0.84 -5.60 14.92
C LEU A 741 1.12 -7.10 15.17
N GLY A 742 0.41 -7.69 16.13
CA GLY A 742 0.51 -9.11 16.48
C GLY A 742 -0.51 -10.00 15.74
N TYR A 743 -1.29 -9.47 14.77
CA TYR A 743 -2.26 -10.28 14.04
C TYR A 743 -1.57 -11.37 13.22
N LYS A 744 -1.95 -12.62 13.43
CA LYS A 744 -1.35 -13.78 12.75
C LYS A 744 -2.16 -14.16 11.51
N LYS A 745 -1.46 -14.61 10.47
CA LYS A 745 -2.11 -15.30 9.34
C LYS A 745 -2.74 -16.57 9.91
N GLN A 746 -4.03 -16.77 9.70
CA GLN A 746 -4.67 -18.05 9.99
C GLN A 746 -4.16 -19.03 8.93
N VAL A 747 -3.47 -20.06 9.37
CA VAL A 747 -2.92 -21.13 8.51
C VAL A 747 -4.05 -22.06 8.12
#